data_52fad0219c45a456956b1ce5ad1b62eb
#
_entry.id   52fad0219c45a456956b1ce5ad1b62eb
#
_cell.length_a   1.000
_cell.length_b   1.000
_cell.length_c   1.000
_cell.angle_alpha   90.00
_cell.angle_beta   90.00
_cell.angle_gamma   90.00
#
_symmetry.space_group_name_H-M   'P 1'
#
loop_
_entity.id
_entity.type
_entity.pdbx_description
1 polymer ?
#
loop_
_entity_poly.entity_id
_entity_poly.type
_entity_poly.pdbx_seq_one_letter_code
_entity_poly.pdbx_strand_id
1 'polypeptide(L)'
;MSEFLCSFNEGNRKMKDLLGVKGANLSEMTSMGIPVPFGFVVTTRGCRKFLDNRRTFTDEMKISIREKIREIEEVTGRQFGSEDNPLLVSVRSSSVVSIPTMAHTVLNLGLNEKTVRGLALRFGSMETALDCYTRFLRTYGSVVRGITEGEFLSAYSAIKNKAKALTEEYSEEAVLFDAVEAYKKIIFSKTGRPVPEDPYEQLEEAAGANLSRWESEETQVYRELHEIPEDIYTAAVIQAMVYGNIDENSCTGTVFTRDPSTGERTACGEFLVKAQGGDRTFRDMTAVRIERIKDFFPQLYDRFVMIANLLERYNRDMQEIEFTIQQGRLFMLETKSGRRTPSAAVKIAVEMVKEGMITRETAVANLRPADINDLVIFGIKKNEDIGEETIHNFHTILEWADDMRVMGVRANIDTPEDARIALRLGAEGVGLCRTEHMFFSEDRIYDFIDMIIADNDDERARALSKLKKYQKEDFKKIFTIMEDRPVTIRLLDPSFHNVLPHSEKEIKALAGKLDVTEKKLSAKIIMLKEENPEMGRRGSRLAVAHPEIARMQTEAVIEAAFEVDRENDFVPDISIMVPFVSTAREFYYVKDVVDEAARNTMKRLDADIDYSVGTMIETPRAAILAGSIAEKADFFSFGTNDLTELVYGLSRADSEELIEEYIDKDILDKNPFHSLDKTGVGRIIGMAASAGRKTKPRLRIGLSGDHGGESESIEFCERIGVDYFSCSTLRIPGTRLAAAQAQIRASARER
;
A
#
# COMPACT_ATOMS: atom_id res chain seq x y z
N MET A 1 21.15 3.33 -32.88
CA MET A 1 20.82 3.45 -31.44
C MET A 1 22.10 3.25 -30.65
N SER A 2 22.60 4.27 -29.96
CA SER A 2 23.71 4.09 -29.02
C SER A 2 23.21 3.26 -27.84
N GLU A 3 24.00 2.38 -27.30
CA GLU A 3 23.61 1.57 -26.14
C GLU A 3 23.32 2.44 -24.88
N PHE A 4 23.94 3.64 -24.84
CA PHE A 4 23.88 4.53 -23.69
C PHE A 4 22.90 5.69 -23.83
N LEU A 5 22.44 5.99 -25.05
CA LEU A 5 21.56 7.12 -25.36
C LEU A 5 20.45 6.71 -26.36
N CYS A 6 19.23 7.21 -26.14
CA CYS A 6 18.08 6.92 -26.97
C CYS A 6 17.28 8.21 -27.19
N SER A 7 17.07 8.65 -28.43
CA SER A 7 16.15 9.75 -28.74
C SER A 7 14.70 9.30 -28.58
N PHE A 8 13.77 10.22 -28.27
CA PHE A 8 12.36 9.85 -28.05
C PHE A 8 11.72 9.16 -29.25
N ASN A 9 12.10 9.48 -30.47
CA ASN A 9 11.62 8.83 -31.70
C ASN A 9 12.20 7.42 -31.94
N GLU A 10 13.21 7.01 -31.18
CA GLU A 10 13.82 5.67 -31.24
C GLU A 10 13.26 4.72 -30.18
N GLY A 11 12.64 5.26 -29.12
CA GLY A 11 12.10 4.51 -27.99
C GLY A 11 10.61 4.21 -28.08
N ASN A 12 10.12 3.38 -27.15
CA ASN A 12 8.69 3.08 -26.99
C ASN A 12 8.39 2.62 -25.54
N ARG A 13 7.11 2.41 -25.23
CA ARG A 13 6.64 2.01 -23.89
C ARG A 13 7.21 0.68 -23.38
N LYS A 14 7.57 -0.26 -24.26
CA LYS A 14 8.13 -1.56 -23.87
C LYS A 14 9.56 -1.46 -23.36
N MET A 15 10.22 -0.32 -23.59
CA MET A 15 11.60 -0.08 -23.20
C MET A 15 11.72 0.58 -21.81
N LYS A 16 10.77 0.36 -20.91
CA LYS A 16 10.79 0.94 -19.54
C LYS A 16 12.06 0.61 -18.77
N ASP A 17 12.55 -0.62 -18.89
CA ASP A 17 13.75 -1.07 -18.20
C ASP A 17 15.00 -0.35 -18.68
N LEU A 18 14.99 0.20 -19.90
CA LEU A 18 16.08 0.93 -20.53
C LEU A 18 15.94 2.44 -20.38
N LEU A 19 14.71 2.97 -20.50
CA LEU A 19 14.45 4.42 -20.57
C LEU A 19 13.87 5.00 -19.26
N GLY A 20 13.53 4.16 -18.29
CA GLY A 20 12.70 4.54 -17.17
C GLY A 20 11.27 4.85 -17.60
N VAL A 21 10.38 5.07 -16.63
CA VAL A 21 8.94 5.30 -16.90
C VAL A 21 8.71 6.59 -17.69
N LYS A 22 9.36 7.70 -17.30
CA LYS A 22 9.18 9.00 -17.98
C LYS A 22 9.72 8.98 -19.39
N GLY A 23 10.93 8.46 -19.60
CA GLY A 23 11.55 8.34 -20.92
C GLY A 23 10.75 7.47 -21.87
N ALA A 24 10.25 6.33 -21.38
CA ALA A 24 9.39 5.43 -22.17
C ALA A 24 8.05 6.08 -22.55
N ASN A 25 7.40 6.80 -21.61
CA ASN A 25 6.14 7.51 -21.89
C ASN A 25 6.33 8.66 -22.86
N LEU A 26 7.40 9.44 -22.77
CA LEU A 26 7.72 10.51 -23.72
C LEU A 26 7.99 9.95 -25.12
N SER A 27 8.74 8.85 -25.21
CA SER A 27 8.99 8.15 -26.47
C SER A 27 7.71 7.62 -27.10
N GLU A 28 6.82 7.03 -26.31
CA GLU A 28 5.54 6.53 -26.76
C GLU A 28 4.63 7.65 -27.28
N MET A 29 4.50 8.74 -26.52
CA MET A 29 3.74 9.92 -26.97
C MET A 29 4.32 10.50 -28.28
N THR A 30 5.64 10.50 -28.44
CA THR A 30 6.30 10.93 -29.66
C THR A 30 5.93 10.02 -30.83
N SER A 31 5.95 8.69 -30.64
CA SER A 31 5.58 7.71 -31.69
C SER A 31 4.10 7.82 -32.10
N MET A 32 3.23 8.25 -31.17
CA MET A 32 1.81 8.50 -31.42
C MET A 32 1.55 9.85 -32.15
N GLY A 33 2.58 10.63 -32.45
CA GLY A 33 2.46 11.96 -33.07
C GLY A 33 1.91 13.04 -32.13
N ILE A 34 1.89 12.79 -30.83
CA ILE A 34 1.54 13.78 -29.82
C ILE A 34 2.68 14.81 -29.73
N PRO A 35 2.36 16.12 -29.64
CA PRO A 35 3.39 17.17 -29.59
C PRO A 35 4.16 17.10 -28.26
N VAL A 36 5.33 16.49 -28.29
CA VAL A 36 6.29 16.40 -27.19
C VAL A 36 7.49 17.25 -27.57
N PRO A 37 8.07 18.06 -26.68
CA PRO A 37 9.34 18.73 -26.95
C PRO A 37 10.44 17.70 -27.22
N PHE A 38 11.30 17.96 -28.21
CA PHE A 38 12.38 17.06 -28.60
C PHE A 38 13.33 16.77 -27.45
N GLY A 39 13.86 15.55 -27.42
CA GLY A 39 14.77 15.13 -26.38
C GLY A 39 15.28 13.71 -26.54
N PHE A 40 16.11 13.33 -25.61
CA PHE A 40 16.71 12.00 -25.54
C PHE A 40 16.87 11.55 -24.08
N VAL A 41 17.16 10.29 -23.90
CA VAL A 41 17.36 9.65 -22.59
C VAL A 41 18.78 9.14 -22.50
N VAL A 42 19.49 9.47 -21.40
CA VAL A 42 20.65 8.68 -20.96
C VAL A 42 20.05 7.44 -20.31
N THR A 43 20.29 6.28 -20.92
CA THR A 43 19.63 5.02 -20.57
C THR A 43 20.07 4.46 -19.21
N THR A 44 19.36 3.47 -18.69
CA THR A 44 19.80 2.74 -17.48
C THR A 44 21.17 2.07 -17.67
N ARG A 45 21.51 1.62 -18.89
CA ARG A 45 22.85 1.13 -19.23
C ARG A 45 23.88 2.25 -19.22
N GLY A 46 23.50 3.45 -19.70
CA GLY A 46 24.30 4.66 -19.58
C GLY A 46 24.56 5.05 -18.12
N CYS A 47 23.53 4.93 -17.25
CA CYS A 47 23.68 5.15 -15.81
C CYS A 47 24.71 4.18 -15.21
N ARG A 48 24.56 2.88 -15.46
CA ARG A 48 25.52 1.87 -14.99
C ARG A 48 26.93 2.19 -15.44
N LYS A 49 27.12 2.48 -16.73
CA LYS A 49 28.44 2.84 -17.28
C LYS A 49 29.04 4.09 -16.62
N PHE A 50 28.21 5.11 -16.32
CA PHE A 50 28.60 6.32 -15.62
C PHE A 50 29.06 6.01 -14.18
N LEU A 51 28.31 5.20 -13.44
CA LEU A 51 28.62 4.81 -12.07
C LEU A 51 29.91 3.98 -12.01
N ASP A 52 30.06 2.98 -12.90
CA ASP A 52 31.24 2.13 -13.02
C ASP A 52 32.49 2.95 -13.36
N ASN A 53 32.34 4.06 -14.10
CA ASN A 53 33.42 4.97 -14.46
C ASN A 53 33.65 6.09 -13.42
N ARG A 54 33.55 5.78 -12.13
CA ARG A 54 33.76 6.70 -11.00
C ARG A 54 32.85 7.95 -11.04
N ARG A 55 31.61 7.76 -11.44
CA ARG A 55 30.61 8.85 -11.58
C ARG A 55 31.04 9.96 -12.55
N THR A 56 31.67 9.57 -13.65
CA THR A 56 32.07 10.47 -14.73
C THR A 56 31.63 9.90 -16.09
N PHE A 57 31.18 10.77 -16.99
CA PHE A 57 30.91 10.36 -18.36
C PHE A 57 32.20 10.00 -19.11
N THR A 58 32.17 8.88 -19.82
CA THR A 58 33.27 8.51 -20.73
C THR A 58 33.32 9.46 -21.93
N ASP A 59 34.46 9.56 -22.61
CA ASP A 59 34.58 10.41 -23.80
C ASP A 59 33.61 10.00 -24.90
N GLU A 60 33.34 8.71 -25.07
CA GLU A 60 32.35 8.18 -26.00
C GLU A 60 30.94 8.70 -25.65
N MET A 61 30.55 8.67 -24.38
CA MET A 61 29.25 9.19 -23.93
C MET A 61 29.14 10.70 -24.13
N LYS A 62 30.22 11.45 -23.87
CA LYS A 62 30.25 12.90 -24.09
C LYS A 62 30.11 13.26 -25.58
N ILE A 63 30.74 12.52 -26.47
CA ILE A 63 30.57 12.68 -27.92
C ILE A 63 29.12 12.41 -28.31
N SER A 64 28.58 11.30 -27.85
CA SER A 64 27.18 10.93 -28.14
C SER A 64 26.17 11.93 -27.58
N ILE A 65 26.38 12.49 -26.39
CA ILE A 65 25.53 13.57 -25.83
C ILE A 65 25.59 14.80 -26.74
N ARG A 66 26.77 15.20 -27.23
CA ARG A 66 26.92 16.33 -28.16
C ARG A 66 26.20 16.08 -29.49
N GLU A 67 26.25 14.85 -30.01
CA GLU A 67 25.49 14.46 -31.23
C GLU A 67 23.99 14.55 -31.00
N LYS A 68 23.46 14.05 -29.86
CA LYS A 68 22.04 14.16 -29.54
C LYS A 68 21.58 15.61 -29.31
N ILE A 69 22.42 16.46 -28.76
CA ILE A 69 22.13 17.91 -28.67
C ILE A 69 22.05 18.52 -30.07
N ARG A 70 22.93 18.16 -31.02
CA ARG A 70 22.88 18.64 -32.40
C ARG A 70 21.58 18.21 -33.11
N GLU A 71 21.09 16.97 -32.87
CA GLU A 71 19.79 16.56 -33.39
C GLU A 71 18.65 17.49 -32.90
N ILE A 72 18.69 17.93 -31.63
CA ILE A 72 17.73 18.89 -31.08
C ILE A 72 17.92 20.28 -31.71
N GLU A 73 19.17 20.72 -31.92
CA GLU A 73 19.49 22.01 -32.56
C GLU A 73 18.93 22.07 -33.99
N GLU A 74 19.13 21.02 -34.78
CA GLU A 74 18.64 20.93 -36.16
C GLU A 74 17.11 21.05 -36.23
N VAL A 75 16.40 20.35 -35.33
CA VAL A 75 14.94 20.34 -35.36
C VAL A 75 14.35 21.64 -34.81
N THR A 76 14.99 22.23 -33.79
CA THR A 76 14.49 23.46 -33.14
C THR A 76 14.96 24.73 -33.82
N GLY A 77 16.01 24.68 -34.65
CA GLY A 77 16.67 25.84 -35.24
C GLY A 77 17.40 26.72 -34.22
N ARG A 78 17.80 26.14 -33.07
CA ARG A 78 18.46 26.83 -31.96
C ARG A 78 19.80 26.17 -31.68
N GLN A 79 20.72 26.90 -31.04
CA GLN A 79 22.04 26.37 -30.73
C GLN A 79 22.30 26.37 -29.22
N PHE A 80 22.85 25.28 -28.72
CA PHE A 80 23.21 25.14 -27.31
C PHE A 80 24.46 25.98 -26.99
N GLY A 81 24.27 26.99 -26.14
CA GLY A 81 25.31 27.96 -25.82
C GLY A 81 25.39 29.19 -26.76
N SER A 82 24.50 29.32 -27.74
CA SER A 82 24.45 30.50 -28.58
C SER A 82 24.07 31.75 -27.80
N GLU A 83 24.79 32.86 -28.10
CA GLU A 83 24.51 34.18 -27.50
C GLU A 83 23.30 34.85 -28.14
N ASP A 84 22.89 34.47 -29.37
CA ASP A 84 21.80 35.10 -30.14
C ASP A 84 20.51 34.31 -30.07
N ASN A 85 20.58 32.97 -30.22
CA ASN A 85 19.39 32.09 -30.25
C ASN A 85 19.63 30.81 -29.44
N PRO A 86 19.68 30.91 -28.10
CA PRO A 86 20.04 29.79 -27.26
C PRO A 86 19.01 28.66 -27.25
N LEU A 87 19.50 27.42 -27.42
CA LEU A 87 18.78 26.22 -27.02
C LEU A 87 18.96 26.06 -25.50
N LEU A 88 17.87 25.86 -24.76
CA LEU A 88 17.93 25.44 -23.36
C LEU A 88 17.27 24.08 -23.21
N VAL A 89 17.73 23.31 -22.25
CA VAL A 89 17.19 21.98 -21.96
C VAL A 89 16.81 21.83 -20.49
N SER A 90 15.96 20.87 -20.18
CA SER A 90 15.74 20.37 -18.84
C SER A 90 16.38 19.01 -18.67
N VAL A 91 16.82 18.69 -17.43
CA VAL A 91 17.33 17.38 -17.05
C VAL A 91 16.45 16.83 -15.93
N ARG A 92 15.84 15.64 -16.15
CA ARG A 92 14.90 14.99 -15.22
C ARG A 92 15.33 13.56 -14.96
N SER A 93 15.17 13.08 -13.74
CA SER A 93 15.33 11.65 -13.44
C SER A 93 14.20 10.83 -14.05
N SER A 94 14.48 9.60 -14.45
CA SER A 94 13.54 8.65 -15.04
C SER A 94 13.86 7.24 -14.55
N SER A 95 13.39 6.89 -13.36
CA SER A 95 13.56 5.56 -12.80
C SER A 95 12.56 4.55 -13.40
N VAL A 96 12.91 3.28 -13.36
CA VAL A 96 12.03 2.17 -13.76
C VAL A 96 10.86 2.03 -12.80
N VAL A 97 11.15 2.27 -11.51
CA VAL A 97 10.18 2.33 -10.42
C VAL A 97 10.09 3.77 -9.90
N SER A 98 8.90 4.24 -9.53
CA SER A 98 8.72 5.60 -9.00
C SER A 98 9.33 5.70 -7.61
N ILE A 99 10.44 6.41 -7.49
CA ILE A 99 11.14 6.66 -6.22
C ILE A 99 10.98 8.15 -5.86
N PRO A 100 10.30 8.50 -4.76
CA PRO A 100 10.01 9.89 -4.38
C PRO A 100 11.28 10.74 -4.22
N THR A 101 12.34 10.19 -3.64
CA THR A 101 13.64 10.87 -3.42
C THR A 101 14.37 11.20 -4.70
N MET A 102 13.97 10.64 -5.84
CA MET A 102 14.57 10.87 -7.15
C MET A 102 13.82 11.87 -8.05
N ALA A 103 12.73 12.47 -7.58
CA ALA A 103 11.91 13.40 -8.37
C ALA A 103 12.57 14.79 -8.49
N HIS A 104 13.75 14.88 -9.12
CA HIS A 104 14.49 16.12 -9.27
C HIS A 104 14.60 16.57 -10.73
N THR A 105 14.47 17.89 -10.94
CA THR A 105 14.51 18.51 -12.25
C THR A 105 15.43 19.72 -12.24
N VAL A 106 16.35 19.82 -13.19
CA VAL A 106 17.08 21.04 -13.50
C VAL A 106 16.42 21.68 -14.71
N LEU A 107 15.97 22.92 -14.58
CA LEU A 107 15.27 23.67 -15.62
C LEU A 107 16.18 24.71 -16.27
N ASN A 108 15.88 25.07 -17.51
CA ASN A 108 16.56 26.17 -18.24
C ASN A 108 18.09 26.06 -18.31
N LEU A 109 18.61 24.82 -18.34
CA LEU A 109 20.01 24.54 -18.43
C LEU A 109 20.58 25.03 -19.77
N GLY A 110 21.73 25.64 -19.74
CA GLY A 110 22.36 26.34 -20.86
C GLY A 110 22.39 27.86 -20.68
N LEU A 111 21.79 28.40 -19.60
CA LEU A 111 21.85 29.83 -19.28
C LEU A 111 23.16 30.19 -18.61
N ASN A 112 23.70 31.33 -19.04
CA ASN A 112 24.84 32.05 -18.50
C ASN A 112 24.67 33.55 -18.78
N GLU A 113 25.63 34.38 -18.46
CA GLU A 113 25.53 35.85 -18.65
C GLU A 113 25.38 36.28 -20.10
N LYS A 114 25.82 35.47 -21.06
CA LYS A 114 25.72 35.76 -22.50
C LYS A 114 24.41 35.24 -23.07
N THR A 115 24.08 33.96 -22.80
CA THR A 115 22.89 33.30 -23.38
C THR A 115 21.59 33.88 -22.84
N VAL A 116 21.57 34.46 -21.62
CA VAL A 116 20.38 35.15 -21.07
C VAL A 116 19.97 36.36 -21.93
N ARG A 117 20.92 37.07 -22.55
CA ARG A 117 20.64 38.19 -23.45
C ARG A 117 19.99 37.75 -24.75
N GLY A 118 20.47 36.64 -25.34
CA GLY A 118 19.85 36.03 -26.51
C GLY A 118 18.42 35.54 -26.21
N LEU A 119 18.23 34.98 -25.01
CA LEU A 119 16.90 34.58 -24.58
C LEU A 119 15.95 35.81 -24.44
N ALA A 120 16.45 36.94 -23.87
CA ALA A 120 15.72 38.18 -23.75
C ALA A 120 15.33 38.76 -25.10
N LEU A 121 16.24 38.77 -26.07
CA LEU A 121 15.93 39.21 -27.43
C LEU A 121 14.81 38.37 -28.07
N ARG A 122 14.85 37.07 -27.87
CA ARG A 122 13.84 36.16 -28.39
C ARG A 122 12.47 36.30 -27.73
N PHE A 123 12.42 36.58 -26.42
CA PHE A 123 11.18 36.75 -25.68
C PHE A 123 10.66 38.17 -25.75
N GLY A 124 11.46 39.11 -26.18
CA GLY A 124 11.16 40.55 -26.13
C GLY A 124 11.10 41.09 -24.69
N SER A 125 11.67 40.39 -23.72
CA SER A 125 11.59 40.74 -22.30
C SER A 125 12.83 40.23 -21.55
N MET A 126 13.61 41.14 -20.99
CA MET A 126 14.74 40.79 -20.11
C MET A 126 14.21 40.23 -18.77
N GLU A 127 13.12 40.72 -18.26
CA GLU A 127 12.44 40.22 -17.05
C GLU A 127 12.16 38.71 -17.17
N THR A 128 11.52 38.27 -18.27
CA THR A 128 11.21 36.85 -18.49
C THR A 128 12.47 36.01 -18.63
N ALA A 129 13.53 36.51 -19.27
CA ALA A 129 14.80 35.80 -19.40
C ALA A 129 15.52 35.68 -18.05
N LEU A 130 15.53 36.72 -17.22
CA LEU A 130 16.09 36.70 -15.88
C LEU A 130 15.29 35.76 -14.94
N ASP A 131 13.95 35.71 -15.09
CA ASP A 131 13.13 34.73 -14.39
C ASP A 131 13.54 33.28 -14.72
N CYS A 132 13.77 32.98 -16.00
CA CYS A 132 14.30 31.67 -16.41
C CYS A 132 15.69 31.41 -15.82
N TYR A 133 16.54 32.44 -15.70
CA TYR A 133 17.90 32.31 -15.15
C TYR A 133 17.86 32.07 -13.63
N THR A 134 17.02 32.77 -12.88
CA THR A 134 16.84 32.50 -11.43
C THR A 134 16.37 31.06 -11.19
N ARG A 135 15.44 30.54 -12.01
CA ARG A 135 14.98 29.15 -11.95
C ARG A 135 16.08 28.15 -12.24
N PHE A 136 16.91 28.42 -13.26
CA PHE A 136 18.09 27.60 -13.55
C PHE A 136 19.01 27.54 -12.33
N LEU A 137 19.46 28.69 -11.81
CA LEU A 137 20.38 28.76 -10.69
C LEU A 137 19.85 28.05 -9.43
N ARG A 138 18.57 28.24 -9.12
CA ARG A 138 17.91 27.58 -7.99
C ARG A 138 17.89 26.07 -8.16
N THR A 139 17.36 25.57 -9.29
CA THR A 139 17.25 24.12 -9.52
C THR A 139 18.61 23.46 -9.68
N TYR A 140 19.55 24.13 -10.32
CA TYR A 140 20.93 23.67 -10.40
C TYR A 140 21.61 23.63 -9.02
N GLY A 141 21.48 24.70 -8.24
CA GLY A 141 22.02 24.77 -6.89
C GLY A 141 21.46 23.71 -5.96
N SER A 142 20.17 23.41 -6.10
CA SER A 142 19.52 22.37 -5.29
C SER A 142 19.91 20.96 -5.75
N VAL A 143 19.80 20.67 -7.04
CA VAL A 143 20.01 19.29 -7.57
C VAL A 143 21.48 18.92 -7.66
N VAL A 144 22.32 19.84 -8.18
CA VAL A 144 23.74 19.57 -8.47
C VAL A 144 24.65 19.88 -7.28
N ARG A 145 24.30 20.92 -6.52
CA ARG A 145 25.13 21.41 -5.41
C ARG A 145 24.59 21.05 -4.02
N GLY A 146 23.41 20.42 -3.92
CA GLY A 146 22.82 19.97 -2.64
C GLY A 146 22.39 21.11 -1.71
N ILE A 147 22.15 22.29 -2.23
CA ILE A 147 21.73 23.47 -1.44
C ILE A 147 20.21 23.43 -1.27
N THR A 148 19.70 23.65 -0.06
CA THR A 148 18.27 23.62 0.20
C THR A 148 17.53 24.74 -0.56
N GLU A 149 16.38 24.45 -1.16
CA GLU A 149 15.59 25.45 -1.88
C GLU A 149 15.18 26.62 -0.98
N GLY A 150 14.99 26.38 0.32
CA GLY A 150 14.68 27.38 1.31
C GLY A 150 15.70 28.53 1.39
N GLU A 151 16.98 28.28 1.11
CA GLU A 151 18.02 29.31 1.10
C GLU A 151 17.81 30.31 -0.06
N PHE A 152 17.49 29.80 -1.24
CA PHE A 152 17.20 30.62 -2.41
C PHE A 152 15.90 31.43 -2.22
N LEU A 153 14.85 30.81 -1.67
CA LEU A 153 13.59 31.47 -1.37
C LEU A 153 13.72 32.57 -0.33
N SER A 154 14.52 32.35 0.71
CA SER A 154 14.81 33.33 1.74
C SER A 154 15.54 34.55 1.16
N ALA A 155 16.55 34.32 0.29
CA ALA A 155 17.27 35.37 -0.40
C ALA A 155 16.36 36.18 -1.32
N TYR A 156 15.51 35.51 -2.12
CA TYR A 156 14.54 36.18 -2.98
C TYR A 156 13.55 37.05 -2.20
N SER A 157 13.00 36.50 -1.10
CA SER A 157 12.07 37.20 -0.23
C SER A 157 12.72 38.44 0.40
N ALA A 158 13.98 38.35 0.82
CA ALA A 158 14.72 39.48 1.36
C ALA A 158 14.92 40.61 0.32
N ILE A 159 15.26 40.23 -0.93
CA ILE A 159 15.40 41.19 -2.04
C ILE A 159 14.07 41.87 -2.36
N LYS A 160 13.00 41.08 -2.46
CA LYS A 160 11.65 41.58 -2.73
C LYS A 160 11.12 42.52 -1.63
N ASN A 161 11.40 42.20 -0.37
CA ASN A 161 11.03 43.09 0.75
C ASN A 161 11.84 44.39 0.75
N LYS A 162 13.13 44.31 0.41
CA LYS A 162 13.97 45.49 0.24
C LYS A 162 13.47 46.40 -0.91
N ALA A 163 13.12 45.80 -2.03
CA ALA A 163 12.55 46.50 -3.17
C ALA A 163 11.23 47.22 -2.83
N LYS A 164 10.35 46.57 -2.07
CA LYS A 164 9.09 47.19 -1.58
C LYS A 164 9.31 48.36 -0.63
N ALA A 165 10.43 48.37 0.09
CA ALA A 165 10.77 49.47 1.03
C ALA A 165 11.45 50.65 0.34
N LEU A 166 12.04 50.46 -0.82
CA LEU A 166 12.61 51.48 -1.67
C LEU A 166 11.52 51.91 -2.66
N THR A 167 11.05 53.17 -2.55
CA THR A 167 9.97 53.79 -3.36
C THR A 167 10.02 53.44 -4.86
N GLU A 168 8.86 53.53 -5.54
CA GLU A 168 8.40 53.32 -6.93
C GLU A 168 9.39 53.09 -8.09
N GLU A 169 10.69 53.23 -7.92
CA GLU A 169 11.73 53.10 -8.97
C GLU A 169 12.39 51.68 -9.10
N TYR A 170 12.04 50.72 -8.23
CA TYR A 170 12.70 49.42 -8.29
C TYR A 170 11.87 48.42 -9.14
N SER A 171 12.26 48.25 -10.40
CA SER A 171 11.56 47.38 -11.35
C SER A 171 11.68 45.90 -10.99
N GLU A 172 10.74 45.05 -11.43
CA GLU A 172 10.78 43.58 -11.29
C GLU A 172 12.05 43.04 -11.95
N GLU A 173 12.49 43.62 -13.07
CA GLU A 173 13.76 43.29 -13.73
C GLU A 173 14.99 43.45 -12.81
N ALA A 174 15.02 44.55 -12.04
CA ALA A 174 16.10 44.80 -11.07
C ALA A 174 16.06 43.80 -9.91
N VAL A 175 14.87 43.44 -9.42
CA VAL A 175 14.71 42.41 -8.40
C VAL A 175 15.26 41.06 -8.88
N LEU A 176 14.95 40.66 -10.11
CA LEU A 176 15.40 39.42 -10.70
C LEU A 176 16.92 39.41 -10.98
N PHE A 177 17.49 40.56 -11.39
CA PHE A 177 18.92 40.73 -11.56
C PHE A 177 19.66 40.55 -10.23
N ASP A 178 19.19 41.26 -9.16
CA ASP A 178 19.76 41.07 -7.82
C ASP A 178 19.63 39.60 -7.31
N ALA A 179 18.52 38.93 -7.65
CA ALA A 179 18.31 37.54 -7.30
C ALA A 179 19.33 36.61 -8.01
N VAL A 180 19.61 36.83 -9.29
CA VAL A 180 20.63 36.09 -10.04
C VAL A 180 21.99 36.20 -9.35
N GLU A 181 22.38 37.43 -9.01
CA GLU A 181 23.66 37.70 -8.33
C GLU A 181 23.71 37.09 -6.92
N ALA A 182 22.63 37.17 -6.17
CA ALA A 182 22.54 36.56 -4.86
C ALA A 182 22.62 35.02 -4.94
N TYR A 183 21.97 34.39 -5.91
CA TYR A 183 21.98 32.93 -6.09
C TYR A 183 23.37 32.43 -6.48
N LYS A 184 24.08 33.13 -7.39
CA LYS A 184 25.48 32.84 -7.72
C LYS A 184 26.38 32.89 -6.46
N LYS A 185 26.19 33.94 -5.63
CA LYS A 185 26.94 34.09 -4.37
C LYS A 185 26.65 32.97 -3.37
N ILE A 186 25.36 32.56 -3.23
CA ILE A 186 24.99 31.45 -2.37
C ILE A 186 25.69 30.17 -2.84
N ILE A 187 25.58 29.84 -4.13
CA ILE A 187 26.23 28.64 -4.70
C ILE A 187 27.72 28.64 -4.44
N PHE A 188 28.41 29.74 -4.76
CA PHE A 188 29.86 29.85 -4.55
C PHE A 188 30.26 29.79 -3.07
N SER A 189 29.54 30.48 -2.19
CA SER A 189 29.85 30.51 -0.75
C SER A 189 29.68 29.14 -0.07
N LYS A 190 28.73 28.35 -0.53
CA LYS A 190 28.47 27.02 0.03
C LYS A 190 29.38 25.91 -0.52
N THR A 191 29.79 26.03 -1.77
CA THR A 191 30.46 24.92 -2.48
C THR A 191 31.93 25.23 -2.87
N GLY A 192 32.33 26.49 -2.79
CA GLY A 192 33.63 26.96 -3.30
C GLY A 192 33.75 26.89 -4.82
N ARG A 193 32.70 26.56 -5.55
CA ARG A 193 32.71 26.39 -7.01
C ARG A 193 31.62 27.25 -7.64
N PRO A 194 31.93 28.03 -8.70
CA PRO A 194 30.89 28.75 -9.45
C PRO A 194 30.04 27.76 -10.28
N VAL A 195 28.91 28.26 -10.81
CA VAL A 195 28.20 27.56 -11.88
C VAL A 195 29.04 27.63 -13.15
N PRO A 196 29.23 26.52 -13.89
CA PRO A 196 30.01 26.53 -15.13
C PRO A 196 29.38 27.47 -16.18
N GLU A 197 30.23 28.22 -16.90
CA GLU A 197 29.82 29.04 -18.03
C GLU A 197 29.57 28.21 -19.32
N ASP A 198 30.24 27.05 -19.46
CA ASP A 198 30.03 26.14 -20.58
C ASP A 198 28.74 25.34 -20.39
N PRO A 199 27.74 25.47 -21.28
CA PRO A 199 26.46 24.72 -21.20
C PRO A 199 26.65 23.19 -21.21
N TYR A 200 27.67 22.67 -21.89
CA TYR A 200 27.94 21.23 -21.90
C TYR A 200 28.46 20.75 -20.54
N GLU A 201 29.30 21.56 -19.88
CA GLU A 201 29.73 21.24 -18.50
C GLU A 201 28.55 21.27 -17.53
N GLN A 202 27.66 22.28 -17.66
CA GLN A 202 26.40 22.32 -16.90
C GLN A 202 25.55 21.05 -17.13
N LEU A 203 25.44 20.59 -18.38
CA LEU A 203 24.69 19.40 -18.76
C LEU A 203 25.28 18.11 -18.18
N GLU A 204 26.60 17.96 -18.27
CA GLU A 204 27.33 16.82 -17.71
C GLU A 204 27.16 16.76 -16.18
N GLU A 205 27.32 17.89 -15.47
CA GLU A 205 27.08 17.95 -14.02
C GLU A 205 25.64 17.65 -13.63
N ALA A 206 24.65 18.23 -14.32
CA ALA A 206 23.26 18.03 -14.00
C ALA A 206 22.77 16.59 -14.29
N ALA A 207 23.17 16.02 -15.42
CA ALA A 207 22.88 14.63 -15.74
C ALA A 207 23.59 13.67 -14.77
N GLY A 208 24.85 13.92 -14.47
CA GLY A 208 25.63 13.16 -13.51
C GLY A 208 25.06 13.20 -12.10
N ALA A 209 24.60 14.35 -11.64
CA ALA A 209 23.92 14.49 -10.34
C ALA A 209 22.62 13.67 -10.27
N ASN A 210 21.80 13.71 -11.32
CA ASN A 210 20.58 12.89 -11.40
C ASN A 210 20.87 11.39 -11.39
N LEU A 211 21.88 10.94 -12.12
CA LEU A 211 22.29 9.53 -12.15
C LEU A 211 22.91 9.07 -10.83
N SER A 212 23.75 9.92 -10.21
CA SER A 212 24.44 9.61 -8.94
C SER A 212 23.48 9.43 -7.77
N ARG A 213 22.29 10.05 -7.81
CA ARG A 213 21.26 9.87 -6.76
C ARG A 213 20.77 8.43 -6.65
N TRP A 214 20.95 7.60 -7.68
CA TRP A 214 20.65 6.18 -7.60
C TRP A 214 21.41 5.45 -6.48
N GLU A 215 22.64 5.93 -6.18
CA GLU A 215 23.49 5.43 -5.11
C GLU A 215 23.52 6.36 -3.88
N SER A 216 22.56 7.29 -3.73
CA SER A 216 22.44 8.04 -2.48
C SER A 216 21.89 7.14 -1.39
N GLU A 217 22.31 7.38 -0.16
CA GLU A 217 21.86 6.63 1.02
C GLU A 217 20.33 6.54 1.12
N GLU A 218 19.63 7.68 0.96
CA GLU A 218 18.17 7.73 0.94
C GLU A 218 17.53 6.86 -0.16
N THR A 219 18.17 6.79 -1.34
CA THR A 219 17.63 5.98 -2.46
C THR A 219 17.95 4.50 -2.28
N GLN A 220 19.11 4.17 -1.71
CA GLN A 220 19.48 2.80 -1.37
C GLN A 220 18.50 2.23 -0.33
N VAL A 221 18.29 2.96 0.77
CA VAL A 221 17.29 2.60 1.80
C VAL A 221 15.90 2.40 1.17
N TYR A 222 15.47 3.33 0.31
CA TYR A 222 14.17 3.17 -0.36
C TYR A 222 14.10 1.93 -1.25
N ARG A 223 15.18 1.60 -1.98
CA ARG A 223 15.22 0.40 -2.84
C ARG A 223 15.20 -0.89 -2.03
N GLU A 224 15.94 -0.93 -0.93
CA GLU A 224 15.96 -2.05 0.01
C GLU A 224 14.57 -2.25 0.63
N LEU A 225 13.95 -1.18 1.14
CA LEU A 225 12.60 -1.21 1.72
C LEU A 225 11.50 -1.69 0.75
N HIS A 226 11.70 -1.47 -0.56
CA HIS A 226 10.72 -1.82 -1.58
C HIS A 226 11.14 -3.03 -2.44
N GLU A 227 12.13 -3.80 -1.99
CA GLU A 227 12.66 -4.99 -2.69
C GLU A 227 12.99 -4.72 -4.17
N ILE A 228 13.52 -3.51 -4.49
CA ILE A 228 13.90 -3.16 -5.85
C ILE A 228 15.26 -3.82 -6.15
N PRO A 229 15.34 -4.69 -7.19
CA PRO A 229 16.56 -5.42 -7.51
C PRO A 229 17.79 -4.50 -7.73
N GLU A 230 18.95 -4.92 -7.27
CA GLU A 230 20.20 -4.15 -7.39
C GLU A 230 20.66 -3.94 -8.84
N ASP A 231 20.26 -4.80 -9.76
CA ASP A 231 20.60 -4.74 -11.18
C ASP A 231 19.73 -3.75 -11.99
N ILE A 232 18.75 -3.12 -11.36
CA ILE A 232 17.95 -2.03 -11.93
C ILE A 232 18.68 -0.71 -11.70
N TYR A 233 18.71 0.14 -12.74
CA TYR A 233 19.32 1.47 -12.70
C TYR A 233 18.31 2.55 -13.09
N THR A 234 18.63 3.81 -12.79
CA THR A 234 17.85 4.97 -13.24
C THR A 234 18.30 5.43 -14.63
N ALA A 235 17.51 6.28 -15.24
CA ALA A 235 17.83 6.99 -16.48
C ALA A 235 17.68 8.49 -16.26
N ALA A 236 18.25 9.31 -17.18
CA ALA A 236 18.09 10.75 -17.17
C ALA A 236 17.50 11.22 -18.49
N VAL A 237 16.39 11.96 -18.44
CA VAL A 237 15.72 12.57 -19.59
C VAL A 237 16.29 13.97 -19.79
N ILE A 238 16.83 14.25 -20.99
CA ILE A 238 17.26 15.55 -21.45
C ILE A 238 16.25 16.02 -22.52
N GLN A 239 15.61 17.16 -22.31
CA GLN A 239 14.50 17.62 -23.15
C GLN A 239 14.59 19.11 -23.43
N ALA A 240 14.34 19.53 -24.66
CA ALA A 240 14.27 20.94 -25.05
C ALA A 240 13.21 21.67 -24.20
N MET A 241 13.59 22.85 -23.70
CA MET A 241 12.66 23.69 -22.94
C MET A 241 11.57 24.27 -23.82
N VAL A 242 10.34 24.26 -23.29
CA VAL A 242 9.19 25.03 -23.74
C VAL A 242 8.72 25.96 -22.61
N TYR A 243 8.14 27.08 -22.96
CA TYR A 243 7.95 28.18 -22.05
C TYR A 243 6.48 28.62 -21.99
N GLY A 244 5.85 28.41 -20.86
CA GLY A 244 4.51 28.88 -20.58
C GLY A 244 4.48 30.32 -20.04
N ASN A 245 5.65 30.96 -19.83
CA ASN A 245 5.79 32.26 -19.19
C ASN A 245 6.21 33.39 -20.16
N ILE A 246 6.17 33.18 -21.48
CA ILE A 246 6.59 34.19 -22.46
C ILE A 246 5.59 35.35 -22.52
N ASP A 247 4.32 35.06 -22.77
CA ASP A 247 3.26 36.04 -23.04
C ASP A 247 1.88 35.53 -22.59
N GLU A 248 0.85 36.32 -22.81
CA GLU A 248 -0.54 35.97 -22.44
C GLU A 248 -1.11 34.81 -23.30
N ASN A 249 -0.46 34.44 -24.42
CA ASN A 249 -0.80 33.27 -25.24
C ASN A 249 0.00 32.03 -24.83
N SER A 250 0.56 32.05 -23.62
CA SER A 250 1.39 30.97 -23.06
C SER A 250 0.89 30.60 -21.68
N CYS A 251 0.90 29.30 -21.35
CA CYS A 251 0.50 28.80 -20.05
C CYS A 251 1.19 27.46 -19.73
N THR A 252 1.13 27.04 -18.49
CA THR A 252 1.47 25.68 -18.05
C THR A 252 0.35 25.14 -17.16
N GLY A 253 0.12 23.84 -17.18
CA GLY A 253 -0.96 23.25 -16.36
C GLY A 253 -0.87 21.74 -16.22
N THR A 254 -1.77 21.25 -15.38
CA THR A 254 -1.99 19.83 -15.16
C THR A 254 -3.48 19.53 -15.36
N VAL A 255 -3.77 18.46 -16.09
CA VAL A 255 -5.14 17.99 -16.30
C VAL A 255 -5.24 16.51 -15.98
N PHE A 256 -6.35 16.16 -15.35
CA PHE A 256 -6.82 14.79 -15.19
C PHE A 256 -7.88 14.51 -16.27
N THR A 257 -7.82 13.34 -16.89
CA THR A 257 -8.80 12.95 -17.94
C THR A 257 -10.19 12.66 -17.37
N ARG A 258 -10.26 12.36 -16.06
CA ARG A 258 -11.49 12.23 -15.26
C ARG A 258 -11.31 12.96 -13.94
N ASP A 259 -12.40 13.35 -13.32
CA ASP A 259 -12.35 14.00 -12.00
C ASP A 259 -11.77 13.02 -10.95
N PRO A 260 -10.63 13.37 -10.31
CA PRO A 260 -9.98 12.50 -9.34
C PRO A 260 -10.75 12.34 -8.03
N SER A 261 -11.71 13.21 -7.75
CA SER A 261 -12.52 13.17 -6.52
C SER A 261 -13.81 12.38 -6.72
N THR A 262 -14.48 12.57 -7.86
CA THR A 262 -15.80 11.97 -8.14
C THR A 262 -15.75 10.80 -9.11
N GLY A 263 -14.70 10.69 -9.93
CA GLY A 263 -14.57 9.69 -10.99
C GLY A 263 -15.32 10.03 -12.27
N GLU A 264 -16.03 11.16 -12.34
CA GLU A 264 -16.76 11.54 -13.54
C GLU A 264 -15.84 11.75 -14.74
N ARG A 265 -16.34 11.39 -15.92
CA ARG A 265 -15.63 11.53 -17.19
C ARG A 265 -15.62 12.99 -17.67
N THR A 266 -15.07 13.86 -16.85
CA THR A 266 -14.90 15.27 -17.12
C THR A 266 -13.45 15.64 -16.86
N ALA A 267 -12.80 16.26 -17.85
CA ALA A 267 -11.43 16.74 -17.67
C ALA A 267 -11.41 17.78 -16.53
N CYS A 268 -10.55 17.53 -15.54
CA CYS A 268 -10.44 18.33 -14.32
C CYS A 268 -8.98 18.74 -14.13
N GLY A 269 -8.73 19.94 -13.63
CA GLY A 269 -7.37 20.41 -13.39
C GLY A 269 -7.25 21.92 -13.44
N GLU A 270 -6.01 22.39 -13.53
CA GLU A 270 -5.71 23.81 -13.45
C GLU A 270 -4.55 24.19 -14.38
N PHE A 271 -4.56 25.44 -14.83
CA PHE A 271 -3.44 26.03 -15.55
C PHE A 271 -3.14 27.44 -15.05
N LEU A 272 -1.93 27.88 -15.28
CA LEU A 272 -1.43 29.22 -14.95
C LEU A 272 -1.03 29.91 -16.26
N VAL A 273 -1.64 31.05 -16.55
CA VAL A 273 -1.29 31.89 -17.70
C VAL A 273 0.01 32.62 -17.40
N LYS A 274 0.89 32.73 -18.41
CA LYS A 274 2.20 33.38 -18.31
C LYS A 274 3.05 32.83 -17.16
N ALA A 275 3.08 31.50 -17.03
CA ALA A 275 3.76 30.80 -15.94
C ALA A 275 4.58 29.60 -16.44
N GLN A 276 5.57 29.20 -15.66
CA GLN A 276 6.36 28.00 -15.88
C GLN A 276 6.16 27.00 -14.75
N GLY A 277 6.48 25.70 -14.97
CA GLY A 277 6.31 24.68 -13.94
C GLY A 277 6.95 25.05 -12.59
N GLY A 278 6.24 24.82 -11.49
CA GLY A 278 6.63 25.19 -10.13
C GLY A 278 6.11 26.54 -9.64
N ASP A 279 5.54 27.40 -10.49
CA ASP A 279 5.07 28.74 -10.09
C ASP A 279 3.94 28.72 -9.07
N ARG A 280 3.10 27.70 -9.09
CA ARG A 280 2.05 27.52 -8.08
C ARG A 280 2.61 27.45 -6.66
N THR A 281 3.78 26.87 -6.50
CA THR A 281 4.44 26.73 -5.19
C THR A 281 5.23 27.97 -4.79
N PHE A 282 5.75 28.72 -5.76
CA PHE A 282 6.73 29.78 -5.53
C PHE A 282 6.20 31.21 -5.80
N ARG A 283 5.02 31.34 -6.43
CA ARG A 283 4.39 32.62 -6.72
C ARG A 283 2.92 32.60 -6.32
N ASP A 284 2.43 33.71 -5.81
CA ASP A 284 1.01 33.97 -5.50
C ASP A 284 0.19 34.13 -6.80
N MET A 285 0.18 33.13 -7.66
CA MET A 285 -0.56 33.15 -8.92
C MET A 285 -1.88 32.43 -8.79
N THR A 286 -2.95 33.04 -9.28
CA THR A 286 -4.29 32.45 -9.29
C THR A 286 -4.39 31.41 -10.40
N ALA A 287 -4.56 30.15 -10.02
CA ALA A 287 -4.79 29.06 -10.95
C ALA A 287 -6.18 29.18 -11.60
N VAL A 288 -6.24 28.93 -12.89
CA VAL A 288 -7.49 28.90 -13.68
C VAL A 288 -7.91 27.43 -13.87
N ARG A 289 -9.20 27.14 -13.65
CA ARG A 289 -9.73 25.80 -13.88
C ARG A 289 -9.63 25.41 -15.35
N ILE A 290 -9.32 24.14 -15.60
CA ILE A 290 -9.07 23.61 -16.95
C ILE A 290 -10.28 23.74 -17.88
N GLU A 291 -11.50 23.75 -17.38
CA GLU A 291 -12.74 23.94 -18.15
C GLU A 291 -12.76 25.27 -18.90
N ARG A 292 -12.04 26.26 -18.38
CA ARG A 292 -11.91 27.58 -18.98
C ARG A 292 -10.82 27.68 -20.04
N ILE A 293 -10.07 26.60 -20.31
CA ILE A 293 -8.97 26.62 -21.30
C ILE A 293 -9.47 27.04 -22.69
N LYS A 294 -10.72 26.73 -23.04
CA LYS A 294 -11.34 27.14 -24.29
C LYS A 294 -11.56 28.66 -24.39
N ASP A 295 -11.69 29.38 -23.27
CA ASP A 295 -11.86 30.81 -23.24
C ASP A 295 -10.54 31.53 -23.57
N PHE A 296 -9.43 30.95 -23.15
CA PHE A 296 -8.07 31.49 -23.36
C PHE A 296 -7.44 30.97 -24.65
N PHE A 297 -7.69 29.69 -25.01
CA PHE A 297 -7.07 29.00 -26.14
C PHE A 297 -8.10 28.24 -26.98
N PRO A 298 -9.12 28.89 -27.55
CA PRO A 298 -10.23 28.23 -28.23
C PRO A 298 -9.77 27.33 -29.41
N GLN A 299 -8.72 27.72 -30.13
CA GLN A 299 -8.20 26.97 -31.27
C GLN A 299 -7.47 25.66 -30.85
N LEU A 300 -7.08 25.53 -29.59
CA LEU A 300 -6.37 24.36 -29.07
C LEU A 300 -7.25 23.39 -28.30
N TYR A 301 -8.45 23.83 -27.91
CA TYR A 301 -9.34 23.05 -27.03
C TYR A 301 -9.66 21.66 -27.58
N ASP A 302 -10.12 21.59 -28.83
CA ASP A 302 -10.48 20.30 -29.44
C ASP A 302 -9.27 19.34 -29.55
N ARG A 303 -8.11 19.90 -29.91
CA ARG A 303 -6.86 19.14 -29.97
C ARG A 303 -6.43 18.64 -28.60
N PHE A 304 -6.56 19.45 -27.59
CA PHE A 304 -6.27 19.11 -26.19
C PHE A 304 -7.14 17.95 -25.70
N VAL A 305 -8.47 18.07 -25.89
CA VAL A 305 -9.42 17.01 -25.51
C VAL A 305 -9.17 15.72 -26.29
N MET A 306 -8.85 15.82 -27.59
CA MET A 306 -8.50 14.64 -28.40
C MET A 306 -7.28 13.92 -27.86
N ILE A 307 -6.21 14.65 -27.51
CA ILE A 307 -4.98 14.06 -26.94
C ILE A 307 -5.25 13.42 -25.59
N ALA A 308 -5.99 14.10 -24.70
CA ALA A 308 -6.35 13.58 -23.38
C ALA A 308 -7.12 12.24 -23.49
N ASN A 309 -8.14 12.19 -24.36
CA ASN A 309 -8.90 10.97 -24.64
C ASN A 309 -8.04 9.86 -25.27
N LEU A 310 -7.11 10.21 -26.16
CA LEU A 310 -6.20 9.27 -26.77
C LEU A 310 -5.28 8.62 -25.74
N LEU A 311 -4.70 9.42 -24.85
CA LEU A 311 -3.83 8.95 -23.77
C LEU A 311 -4.57 8.08 -22.76
N GLU A 312 -5.80 8.44 -22.38
CA GLU A 312 -6.64 7.62 -21.49
C GLU A 312 -6.92 6.24 -22.11
N ARG A 313 -7.39 6.20 -23.37
CA ARG A 313 -7.66 4.95 -24.10
C ARG A 313 -6.42 4.09 -24.26
N TYR A 314 -5.30 4.72 -24.62
CA TYR A 314 -4.04 4.02 -24.84
C TYR A 314 -3.49 3.41 -23.55
N ASN A 315 -3.50 4.17 -22.47
CA ASN A 315 -3.02 3.72 -21.16
C ASN A 315 -4.02 2.82 -20.44
N ARG A 316 -5.29 2.78 -20.87
CA ARG A 316 -6.37 2.01 -20.25
C ARG A 316 -6.55 2.35 -18.77
N ASP A 317 -6.30 3.60 -18.43
CA ASP A 317 -6.46 4.17 -17.09
C ASP A 317 -6.58 5.68 -17.18
N MET A 318 -7.25 6.29 -16.19
CA MET A 318 -7.29 7.72 -15.99
C MET A 318 -5.88 8.31 -15.96
N GLN A 319 -5.66 9.40 -16.70
CA GLN A 319 -4.35 10.03 -16.82
C GLN A 319 -4.30 11.38 -16.13
N GLU A 320 -3.18 11.65 -15.49
CA GLU A 320 -2.70 12.98 -15.10
C GLU A 320 -1.67 13.41 -16.15
N ILE A 321 -1.92 14.53 -16.82
CA ILE A 321 -1.15 15.03 -17.95
C ILE A 321 -0.61 16.41 -17.60
N GLU A 322 0.72 16.59 -17.66
CA GLU A 322 1.36 17.88 -17.59
C GLU A 322 1.53 18.45 -19.00
N PHE A 323 1.14 19.68 -19.20
CA PHE A 323 1.22 20.35 -20.50
C PHE A 323 1.72 21.79 -20.39
N THR A 324 2.22 22.30 -21.52
CA THR A 324 2.58 23.70 -21.68
C THR A 324 2.06 24.19 -23.04
N ILE A 325 1.45 25.37 -23.06
CA ILE A 325 1.14 26.09 -24.28
C ILE A 325 2.17 27.22 -24.37
N GLN A 326 2.92 27.21 -25.46
CA GLN A 326 3.89 28.25 -25.78
C GLN A 326 3.43 28.99 -27.03
N GLN A 327 3.07 30.27 -26.90
CA GLN A 327 2.66 31.12 -28.04
C GLN A 327 1.62 30.40 -28.95
N GLY A 328 0.57 29.85 -28.34
CA GLY A 328 -0.48 29.14 -29.02
C GLY A 328 -0.09 27.75 -29.58
N ARG A 329 1.03 27.18 -29.17
CA ARG A 329 1.43 25.79 -29.52
C ARG A 329 1.40 24.91 -28.29
N LEU A 330 0.63 23.82 -28.37
CA LEU A 330 0.47 22.84 -27.28
C LEU A 330 1.60 21.83 -27.27
N PHE A 331 2.13 21.55 -26.08
CA PHE A 331 3.12 20.49 -25.82
C PHE A 331 2.72 19.68 -24.60
N MET A 332 2.85 18.36 -24.67
CA MET A 332 2.71 17.45 -23.55
C MET A 332 4.07 17.15 -22.95
N LEU A 333 4.19 17.29 -21.63
CA LEU A 333 5.45 17.17 -20.90
C LEU A 333 5.58 15.85 -20.14
N GLU A 334 4.47 15.33 -19.62
CA GLU A 334 4.41 14.08 -18.87
C GLU A 334 2.99 13.52 -18.90
N THR A 335 2.87 12.20 -18.85
CA THR A 335 1.61 11.50 -18.59
C THR A 335 1.86 10.37 -17.61
N LYS A 336 0.96 10.19 -16.65
CA LYS A 336 1.00 9.11 -15.65
C LYS A 336 -0.41 8.76 -15.20
N SER A 337 -0.58 7.58 -14.56
CA SER A 337 -1.85 7.23 -13.91
C SER A 337 -2.23 8.25 -12.84
N GLY A 338 -3.43 8.81 -12.93
CA GLY A 338 -3.90 9.85 -12.04
C GLY A 338 -4.17 9.33 -10.62
N ARG A 339 -3.70 10.06 -9.61
CA ARG A 339 -4.09 9.82 -8.21
C ARG A 339 -5.56 10.18 -8.06
N ARG A 340 -6.30 9.39 -7.28
CA ARG A 340 -7.76 9.52 -7.14
C ARG A 340 -8.22 9.03 -5.78
N THR A 341 -9.41 9.46 -5.37
CA THR A 341 -10.07 8.97 -4.15
C THR A 341 -10.53 7.51 -4.31
N PRO A 342 -10.75 6.78 -3.22
CA PRO A 342 -11.30 5.42 -3.27
C PRO A 342 -12.64 5.33 -4.02
N SER A 343 -13.55 6.28 -3.81
CA SER A 343 -14.85 6.35 -4.52
C SER A 343 -14.68 6.56 -6.02
N ALA A 344 -13.81 7.49 -6.41
CA ALA A 344 -13.48 7.71 -7.82
C ALA A 344 -12.82 6.47 -8.45
N ALA A 345 -11.97 5.74 -7.71
CA ALA A 345 -11.30 4.56 -8.22
C ALA A 345 -12.29 3.46 -8.64
N VAL A 346 -13.28 3.14 -7.79
CA VAL A 346 -14.29 2.12 -8.13
C VAL A 346 -15.22 2.58 -9.25
N LYS A 347 -15.63 3.86 -9.27
CA LYS A 347 -16.45 4.43 -10.34
C LYS A 347 -15.72 4.35 -11.68
N ILE A 348 -14.49 4.86 -11.75
CA ILE A 348 -13.67 4.84 -12.97
C ILE A 348 -13.49 3.42 -13.50
N ALA A 349 -13.18 2.45 -12.63
CA ALA A 349 -12.98 1.06 -13.02
C ALA A 349 -14.26 0.47 -13.66
N VAL A 350 -15.43 0.69 -13.03
CA VAL A 350 -16.71 0.20 -13.55
C VAL A 350 -17.09 0.88 -14.86
N GLU A 351 -16.95 2.21 -14.96
CA GLU A 351 -17.26 2.95 -16.18
C GLU A 351 -16.35 2.57 -17.35
N MET A 352 -15.05 2.41 -17.12
CA MET A 352 -14.12 1.98 -18.18
C MET A 352 -14.44 0.58 -18.72
N VAL A 353 -14.98 -0.32 -17.90
CA VAL A 353 -15.49 -1.62 -18.36
C VAL A 353 -16.76 -1.42 -19.19
N LYS A 354 -17.72 -0.61 -18.73
CA LYS A 354 -18.95 -0.29 -19.49
C LYS A 354 -18.64 0.38 -20.82
N GLU A 355 -17.60 1.20 -20.89
CA GLU A 355 -17.12 1.87 -22.10
C GLU A 355 -16.32 0.94 -23.03
N GLY A 356 -16.04 -0.31 -22.62
CA GLY A 356 -15.23 -1.27 -23.38
C GLY A 356 -13.73 -0.91 -23.49
N MET A 357 -13.25 -0.04 -22.61
CA MET A 357 -11.83 0.35 -22.57
C MET A 357 -10.94 -0.71 -21.91
N ILE A 358 -11.46 -1.36 -20.86
CA ILE A 358 -10.77 -2.41 -20.11
C ILE A 358 -11.69 -3.62 -19.89
N THR A 359 -11.10 -4.77 -19.59
CA THR A 359 -11.85 -5.96 -19.17
C THR A 359 -12.14 -5.92 -17.67
N ARG A 360 -13.05 -6.77 -17.18
CA ARG A 360 -13.32 -6.93 -15.74
C ARG A 360 -12.06 -7.33 -14.97
N GLU A 361 -11.27 -8.25 -15.54
CA GLU A 361 -10.00 -8.70 -14.95
C GLU A 361 -9.00 -7.54 -14.81
N THR A 362 -8.93 -6.65 -15.81
CA THR A 362 -8.08 -5.46 -15.74
C THR A 362 -8.58 -4.48 -14.68
N ALA A 363 -9.89 -4.28 -14.56
CA ALA A 363 -10.49 -3.43 -13.54
C ALA A 363 -10.17 -3.93 -12.12
N VAL A 364 -10.36 -5.25 -11.87
CA VAL A 364 -10.04 -5.91 -10.61
C VAL A 364 -8.53 -5.84 -10.32
N ALA A 365 -7.68 -6.08 -11.32
CA ALA A 365 -6.22 -6.07 -11.15
C ALA A 365 -5.64 -4.69 -10.80
N ASN A 366 -6.25 -3.61 -11.28
CA ASN A 366 -5.72 -2.24 -11.14
C ASN A 366 -6.17 -1.53 -9.85
N LEU A 367 -7.21 -2.02 -9.17
CA LEU A 367 -7.69 -1.43 -7.92
C LEU A 367 -6.80 -1.82 -6.74
N ARG A 368 -6.63 -0.93 -5.78
CA ARG A 368 -5.89 -1.24 -4.55
C ARG A 368 -6.86 -1.79 -3.49
N PRO A 369 -6.58 -2.94 -2.88
CA PRO A 369 -7.40 -3.46 -1.78
C PRO A 369 -7.59 -2.50 -0.61
N ALA A 370 -6.59 -1.63 -0.36
CA ALA A 370 -6.69 -0.57 0.64
C ALA A 370 -7.82 0.42 0.32
N ASP A 371 -7.97 0.84 -0.94
CA ASP A 371 -9.05 1.76 -1.34
C ASP A 371 -10.45 1.15 -1.07
N ILE A 372 -10.60 -0.15 -1.29
CA ILE A 372 -11.84 -0.88 -0.99
C ILE A 372 -12.12 -0.92 0.52
N ASN A 373 -11.10 -1.18 1.34
CA ASN A 373 -11.23 -1.17 2.80
C ASN A 373 -11.55 0.23 3.34
N ASP A 374 -10.94 1.28 2.77
CA ASP A 374 -11.20 2.66 3.15
C ASP A 374 -12.68 3.03 2.93
N LEU A 375 -13.29 2.62 1.82
CA LEU A 375 -14.72 2.84 1.56
C LEU A 375 -15.61 2.20 2.64
N VAL A 376 -15.26 1.00 3.10
CA VAL A 376 -15.99 0.31 4.18
C VAL A 376 -15.86 1.07 5.51
N ILE A 377 -14.64 1.51 5.83
CA ILE A 377 -14.37 2.25 7.06
C ILE A 377 -15.13 3.59 7.07
N PHE A 378 -15.14 4.33 5.96
CA PHE A 378 -15.87 5.60 5.83
C PHE A 378 -17.40 5.37 5.94
N GLY A 379 -17.97 4.40 5.22
CA GLY A 379 -19.41 4.13 5.25
C GLY A 379 -19.91 3.55 6.57
N ILE A 380 -19.21 2.59 7.16
CA ILE A 380 -19.67 1.87 8.35
C ILE A 380 -19.23 2.54 9.65
N LYS A 381 -17.93 2.87 9.79
CA LYS A 381 -17.39 3.40 11.05
C LYS A 381 -17.69 4.88 11.27
N LYS A 382 -17.65 5.68 10.20
CA LYS A 382 -17.87 7.13 10.31
C LYS A 382 -19.30 7.54 10.03
N ASN A 383 -20.15 6.59 9.60
CA ASN A 383 -21.54 6.84 9.19
C ASN A 383 -21.64 8.00 8.18
N GLU A 384 -20.65 8.10 7.28
CA GLU A 384 -20.61 9.08 6.20
C GLU A 384 -21.44 8.55 5.03
N ASP A 385 -22.22 9.42 4.40
CA ASP A 385 -22.95 9.09 3.16
C ASP A 385 -21.95 9.02 2.00
N ILE A 386 -21.62 7.81 1.56
CA ILE A 386 -20.73 7.58 0.41
C ILE A 386 -21.48 7.58 -0.93
N GLY A 387 -22.80 7.80 -0.91
CA GLY A 387 -23.68 7.87 -2.10
C GLY A 387 -24.03 6.49 -2.70
N GLU A 388 -25.27 6.37 -3.16
CA GLU A 388 -25.80 5.12 -3.73
C GLU A 388 -24.99 4.60 -4.92
N GLU A 389 -24.50 5.49 -5.77
CA GLU A 389 -23.68 5.12 -6.94
C GLU A 389 -22.35 4.47 -6.52
N THR A 390 -21.69 4.99 -5.50
CA THR A 390 -20.44 4.42 -4.97
C THR A 390 -20.69 3.04 -4.38
N ILE A 391 -21.79 2.87 -3.65
CA ILE A 391 -22.22 1.57 -3.09
C ILE A 391 -22.46 0.56 -4.23
N HIS A 392 -23.18 0.95 -5.26
CA HIS A 392 -23.44 0.10 -6.43
C HIS A 392 -22.13 -0.32 -7.14
N ASN A 393 -21.25 0.63 -7.41
CA ASN A 393 -19.98 0.36 -8.06
C ASN A 393 -19.05 -0.52 -7.20
N PHE A 394 -19.04 -0.31 -5.89
CA PHE A 394 -18.33 -1.15 -4.92
C PHE A 394 -18.81 -2.60 -4.98
N HIS A 395 -20.12 -2.84 -4.94
CA HIS A 395 -20.68 -4.19 -5.07
C HIS A 395 -20.35 -4.82 -6.43
N THR A 396 -20.44 -4.07 -7.51
CA THR A 396 -20.11 -4.54 -8.87
C THR A 396 -18.64 -5.04 -8.95
N ILE A 397 -17.70 -4.30 -8.35
CA ILE A 397 -16.28 -4.73 -8.32
C ILE A 397 -16.11 -6.01 -7.50
N LEU A 398 -16.79 -6.12 -6.37
CA LEU A 398 -16.69 -7.30 -5.52
C LEU A 398 -17.35 -8.54 -6.14
N GLU A 399 -18.45 -8.39 -6.88
CA GLU A 399 -19.03 -9.47 -7.67
C GLU A 399 -18.05 -9.97 -8.74
N TRP A 400 -17.39 -9.06 -9.46
CA TRP A 400 -16.34 -9.46 -10.42
C TRP A 400 -15.16 -10.14 -9.75
N ALA A 401 -14.77 -9.69 -8.57
CA ALA A 401 -13.70 -10.32 -7.79
C ALA A 401 -14.08 -11.74 -7.36
N ASP A 402 -15.33 -11.94 -6.90
CA ASP A 402 -15.82 -13.26 -6.50
C ASP A 402 -15.91 -14.25 -7.67
N ASP A 403 -16.27 -13.79 -8.87
CA ASP A 403 -16.26 -14.60 -10.09
C ASP A 403 -14.84 -15.11 -10.48
N MET A 404 -13.79 -14.44 -10.02
CA MET A 404 -12.41 -14.71 -10.42
C MET A 404 -11.60 -15.46 -9.37
N ARG A 405 -11.86 -15.24 -8.08
CA ARG A 405 -11.09 -15.87 -7.00
C ARG A 405 -11.46 -17.33 -6.82
N VAL A 406 -10.50 -18.13 -6.41
CA VAL A 406 -10.68 -19.53 -6.00
C VAL A 406 -10.62 -19.65 -4.49
N MET A 407 -9.73 -18.90 -3.86
CA MET A 407 -9.56 -18.91 -2.41
C MET A 407 -10.77 -18.28 -1.71
N GLY A 408 -11.35 -18.99 -0.73
CA GLY A 408 -12.46 -18.52 0.10
C GLY A 408 -12.05 -17.39 1.05
N VAL A 409 -12.99 -16.51 1.37
CA VAL A 409 -12.78 -15.43 2.34
C VAL A 409 -13.77 -15.57 3.48
N ARG A 410 -13.25 -15.77 4.70
CA ARG A 410 -14.01 -15.94 5.93
C ARG A 410 -13.69 -14.83 6.94
N ALA A 411 -14.56 -14.71 7.94
CA ALA A 411 -14.41 -13.72 8.98
C ALA A 411 -13.77 -14.26 10.27
N ASN A 412 -12.99 -13.41 10.93
CA ASN A 412 -12.72 -13.55 12.36
C ASN A 412 -13.82 -12.79 13.11
N ILE A 413 -14.50 -13.44 14.03
CA ILE A 413 -15.60 -12.83 14.81
C ILE A 413 -15.42 -13.10 16.30
N ASP A 414 -15.98 -12.20 17.10
CA ASP A 414 -16.04 -12.31 18.56
C ASP A 414 -17.48 -12.31 19.07
N THR A 415 -18.40 -11.71 18.30
CA THR A 415 -19.81 -11.50 18.66
C THR A 415 -20.78 -11.86 17.53
N PRO A 416 -22.06 -12.09 17.83
CA PRO A 416 -23.10 -12.24 16.80
C PRO A 416 -23.24 -11.00 15.89
N GLU A 417 -22.95 -9.79 16.39
CA GLU A 417 -22.97 -8.58 15.55
C GLU A 417 -21.85 -8.57 14.51
N ASP A 418 -20.66 -9.04 14.88
CA ASP A 418 -19.57 -9.21 13.91
C ASP A 418 -19.96 -10.18 12.79
N ALA A 419 -20.71 -11.25 13.12
CA ALA A 419 -21.21 -12.20 12.13
C ALA A 419 -22.17 -11.52 11.12
N ARG A 420 -23.08 -10.63 11.59
CA ARG A 420 -23.96 -9.86 10.70
C ARG A 420 -23.20 -8.92 9.79
N ILE A 421 -22.21 -8.21 10.33
CA ILE A 421 -21.36 -7.30 9.56
C ILE A 421 -20.56 -8.10 8.53
N ALA A 422 -19.95 -9.21 8.94
CA ALA A 422 -19.18 -10.08 8.07
C ALA A 422 -20.02 -10.59 6.87
N LEU A 423 -21.22 -11.05 7.13
CA LEU A 423 -22.14 -11.54 6.09
C LEU A 423 -22.51 -10.43 5.10
N ARG A 424 -22.85 -9.22 5.59
CA ARG A 424 -23.11 -8.05 4.73
C ARG A 424 -21.93 -7.68 3.84
N LEU A 425 -20.71 -7.88 4.34
CA LEU A 425 -19.47 -7.61 3.59
C LEU A 425 -19.02 -8.77 2.69
N GLY A 426 -19.81 -9.85 2.65
CA GLY A 426 -19.63 -10.99 1.74
C GLY A 426 -18.68 -12.06 2.26
N ALA A 427 -18.58 -12.26 3.57
CA ALA A 427 -17.90 -13.42 4.12
C ALA A 427 -18.63 -14.71 3.76
N GLU A 428 -17.89 -15.75 3.35
CA GLU A 428 -18.41 -17.07 3.02
C GLU A 428 -18.57 -17.98 4.24
N GLY A 429 -18.24 -17.49 5.41
CA GLY A 429 -18.31 -18.21 6.67
C GLY A 429 -17.48 -17.54 7.76
N VAL A 430 -17.36 -18.22 8.87
CA VAL A 430 -16.51 -17.85 9.99
C VAL A 430 -15.29 -18.79 10.01
N GLY A 431 -14.10 -18.24 9.82
CA GLY A 431 -12.86 -19.01 9.87
C GLY A 431 -12.24 -19.05 11.28
N LEU A 432 -12.62 -18.10 12.13
CA LEU A 432 -12.21 -18.03 13.53
C LEU A 432 -13.26 -17.34 14.37
N CYS A 433 -13.95 -18.09 15.23
CA CYS A 433 -14.76 -17.55 16.32
C CYS A 433 -13.97 -17.70 17.62
N ARG A 434 -13.59 -16.56 18.24
CA ARG A 434 -12.83 -16.53 19.49
C ARG A 434 -13.78 -16.59 20.68
N THR A 435 -13.85 -17.74 21.33
CA THR A 435 -14.83 -18.01 22.38
C THR A 435 -14.57 -17.29 23.72
N GLU A 436 -13.35 -16.88 24.00
CA GLU A 436 -12.97 -16.09 25.17
C GLU A 436 -13.67 -14.73 25.22
N HIS A 437 -13.81 -14.08 24.07
CA HIS A 437 -14.44 -12.76 23.98
C HIS A 437 -15.92 -12.77 24.34
N MET A 438 -16.58 -13.93 24.26
CA MET A 438 -17.96 -14.09 24.70
C MET A 438 -18.15 -13.92 26.22
N PHE A 439 -17.05 -14.01 26.99
CA PHE A 439 -17.06 -13.90 28.45
C PHE A 439 -16.59 -12.55 28.97
N PHE A 440 -16.06 -11.65 28.12
CA PHE A 440 -15.45 -10.40 28.57
C PHE A 440 -16.44 -9.25 28.75
N SER A 441 -17.74 -9.45 28.57
CA SER A 441 -18.75 -8.46 28.93
C SER A 441 -18.85 -8.29 30.45
N GLU A 442 -19.24 -7.09 30.93
CA GLU A 442 -19.29 -6.74 32.35
C GLU A 442 -20.10 -7.71 33.23
N ASP A 443 -21.15 -8.32 32.69
CA ASP A 443 -22.01 -9.25 33.43
C ASP A 443 -21.46 -10.68 33.45
N ARG A 444 -20.71 -11.10 32.43
CA ARG A 444 -20.25 -12.49 32.26
C ARG A 444 -18.85 -12.74 32.81
N ILE A 445 -18.01 -11.72 32.85
CA ILE A 445 -16.61 -11.84 33.29
C ILE A 445 -16.47 -12.41 34.69
N TYR A 446 -17.43 -12.08 35.59
CA TYR A 446 -17.39 -12.58 36.95
C TYR A 446 -17.64 -14.08 37.03
N ASP A 447 -18.59 -14.62 36.28
CA ASP A 447 -18.84 -16.06 36.21
C ASP A 447 -17.64 -16.79 35.56
N PHE A 448 -16.91 -16.15 34.64
CA PHE A 448 -15.68 -16.71 34.08
C PHE A 448 -14.55 -16.72 35.11
N ILE A 449 -14.41 -15.67 35.88
CA ILE A 449 -13.41 -15.62 36.99
C ILE A 449 -13.79 -16.62 38.11
N ASP A 450 -15.08 -16.77 38.45
CA ASP A 450 -15.53 -17.80 39.39
C ASP A 450 -15.09 -19.21 38.98
N MET A 451 -15.16 -19.53 37.68
CA MET A 451 -14.67 -20.78 37.13
C MET A 451 -13.15 -20.94 37.32
N ILE A 452 -12.38 -19.85 37.10
CA ILE A 452 -10.91 -19.83 37.23
C ILE A 452 -10.50 -20.04 38.71
N ILE A 453 -11.15 -19.34 39.65
CA ILE A 453 -10.76 -19.36 41.06
C ILE A 453 -11.39 -20.49 41.87
N ALA A 454 -12.26 -21.32 41.30
CA ALA A 454 -12.90 -22.43 41.94
C ALA A 454 -11.90 -23.36 42.70
N ASP A 455 -12.22 -23.71 43.96
CA ASP A 455 -11.38 -24.52 44.81
C ASP A 455 -11.58 -26.02 44.62
N ASN A 456 -12.73 -26.42 44.10
CA ASN A 456 -13.14 -27.81 43.88
C ASN A 456 -13.99 -27.98 42.64
N ASP A 457 -14.18 -29.21 42.21
CA ASP A 457 -14.90 -29.58 41.00
C ASP A 457 -16.38 -29.15 41.02
N ASP A 458 -17.05 -29.15 42.21
CA ASP A 458 -18.43 -28.74 42.34
C ASP A 458 -18.63 -27.24 42.14
N GLU A 459 -17.73 -26.41 42.64
CA GLU A 459 -17.73 -24.98 42.38
C GLU A 459 -17.47 -24.68 40.92
N ARG A 460 -16.49 -25.34 40.35
CA ARG A 460 -16.17 -25.18 38.90
C ARG A 460 -17.32 -25.64 38.01
N ALA A 461 -17.96 -26.74 38.31
CA ALA A 461 -19.10 -27.25 37.57
C ALA A 461 -20.30 -26.28 37.61
N ARG A 462 -20.53 -25.59 38.75
CA ARG A 462 -21.58 -24.57 38.85
C ARG A 462 -21.27 -23.37 37.98
N ALA A 463 -20.04 -22.86 37.98
CA ALA A 463 -19.61 -21.76 37.13
C ALA A 463 -19.68 -22.15 35.64
N LEU A 464 -19.18 -23.33 35.25
CA LEU A 464 -19.26 -23.86 33.89
C LEU A 464 -20.71 -23.98 33.39
N SER A 465 -21.65 -24.37 34.27
CA SER A 465 -23.06 -24.44 33.90
C SER A 465 -23.68 -23.09 33.53
N LYS A 466 -23.20 -21.98 34.12
CA LYS A 466 -23.62 -20.62 33.74
C LYS A 466 -22.98 -20.21 32.42
N LEU A 467 -21.67 -20.43 32.29
CA LEU A 467 -20.90 -20.10 31.09
C LEU A 467 -21.42 -20.83 29.85
N LYS A 468 -21.82 -22.10 30.02
CA LYS A 468 -22.46 -22.91 28.96
C LYS A 468 -23.71 -22.24 28.41
N LYS A 469 -24.56 -21.66 29.27
CA LYS A 469 -25.79 -20.97 28.83
C LYS A 469 -25.46 -19.78 27.96
N TYR A 470 -24.47 -18.94 28.36
CA TYR A 470 -24.05 -17.77 27.60
C TYR A 470 -23.52 -18.17 26.22
N GLN A 471 -22.60 -19.13 26.17
CA GLN A 471 -22.04 -19.60 24.90
C GLN A 471 -23.08 -20.25 24.00
N LYS A 472 -23.98 -21.08 24.55
CA LYS A 472 -25.06 -21.67 23.76
C LYS A 472 -25.95 -20.61 23.11
N GLU A 473 -26.31 -19.56 23.85
CA GLU A 473 -27.12 -18.46 23.30
C GLU A 473 -26.37 -17.70 22.19
N ASP A 474 -25.08 -17.44 22.36
CA ASP A 474 -24.29 -16.72 21.37
C ASP A 474 -24.03 -17.60 20.12
N PHE A 475 -23.70 -18.88 20.30
CA PHE A 475 -23.57 -19.83 19.18
C PHE A 475 -24.88 -19.98 18.40
N LYS A 476 -26.03 -20.08 19.09
CA LYS A 476 -27.33 -20.15 18.45
C LYS A 476 -27.57 -18.92 17.55
N LYS A 477 -27.28 -17.72 18.05
CA LYS A 477 -27.39 -16.48 17.26
C LYS A 477 -26.43 -16.48 16.06
N ILE A 478 -25.17 -16.88 16.25
CA ILE A 478 -24.17 -16.95 15.18
C ILE A 478 -24.61 -17.95 14.11
N PHE A 479 -25.02 -19.15 14.48
CA PHE A 479 -25.48 -20.18 13.54
C PHE A 479 -26.73 -19.73 12.77
N THR A 480 -27.70 -19.09 13.45
CA THR A 480 -28.88 -18.54 12.80
C THR A 480 -28.52 -17.44 11.76
N ILE A 481 -27.51 -16.61 12.04
CA ILE A 481 -27.04 -15.57 11.12
C ILE A 481 -26.29 -16.17 9.94
N MET A 482 -25.45 -17.18 10.20
CA MET A 482 -24.56 -17.76 9.19
C MET A 482 -25.26 -18.83 8.33
N GLU A 483 -26.43 -19.32 8.77
CA GLU A 483 -27.21 -20.35 8.07
C GLU A 483 -26.39 -21.62 7.83
N ASP A 484 -26.30 -22.09 6.59
CA ASP A 484 -25.52 -23.27 6.14
C ASP A 484 -24.04 -22.98 5.89
N ARG A 485 -23.59 -21.74 6.14
CA ARG A 485 -22.18 -21.37 5.94
C ARG A 485 -21.29 -21.90 7.05
N PRO A 486 -20.05 -22.29 6.75
CA PRO A 486 -19.16 -22.90 7.73
C PRO A 486 -18.81 -21.92 8.87
N VAL A 487 -18.91 -22.44 10.11
CA VAL A 487 -18.54 -21.70 11.33
C VAL A 487 -17.47 -22.50 12.08
N THR A 488 -16.26 -21.94 12.15
CA THR A 488 -15.14 -22.54 12.89
C THR A 488 -15.05 -21.89 14.28
N ILE A 489 -15.29 -22.70 15.31
CA ILE A 489 -15.28 -22.30 16.72
C ILE A 489 -13.96 -22.76 17.33
N ARG A 490 -13.16 -21.78 17.79
CA ARG A 490 -11.94 -22.06 18.53
C ARG A 490 -12.27 -22.30 20.01
N LEU A 491 -11.81 -23.44 20.56
CA LEU A 491 -11.89 -23.69 21.99
C LEU A 491 -11.08 -22.64 22.76
N LEU A 492 -11.38 -22.48 24.04
CA LEU A 492 -10.77 -21.46 24.91
C LEU A 492 -9.25 -21.48 24.82
N ASP A 493 -8.65 -20.34 24.50
CA ASP A 493 -7.22 -20.21 24.25
C ASP A 493 -6.45 -19.47 25.37
N PRO A 494 -6.87 -18.32 25.91
CA PRO A 494 -6.01 -17.52 26.79
C PRO A 494 -5.68 -18.22 28.12
N SER A 495 -4.49 -17.89 28.65
CA SER A 495 -4.09 -18.28 30.01
C SER A 495 -5.01 -17.65 31.05
N PHE A 496 -5.27 -18.36 32.13
CA PHE A 496 -6.01 -17.79 33.28
C PHE A 496 -5.32 -16.58 33.91
N HIS A 497 -3.98 -16.53 33.83
CA HIS A 497 -3.20 -15.36 34.27
C HIS A 497 -3.67 -14.07 33.59
N ASN A 498 -3.92 -14.10 32.26
CA ASN A 498 -4.28 -12.92 31.46
C ASN A 498 -5.68 -12.37 31.80
N VAL A 499 -6.54 -13.17 32.42
CA VAL A 499 -7.92 -12.79 32.79
C VAL A 499 -8.02 -12.22 34.19
N LEU A 500 -7.06 -12.55 35.06
CA LEU A 500 -7.07 -12.16 36.46
C LEU A 500 -6.48 -10.76 36.67
N PRO A 501 -6.95 -9.99 37.69
CA PRO A 501 -6.42 -8.67 37.99
C PRO A 501 -5.00 -8.73 38.53
N HIS A 502 -4.19 -7.70 38.25
CA HIS A 502 -2.80 -7.61 38.63
C HIS A 502 -2.51 -6.52 39.67
N SER A 503 -3.41 -5.56 39.89
CA SER A 503 -3.25 -4.49 40.88
C SER A 503 -4.05 -4.77 42.15
N GLU A 504 -3.54 -4.34 43.32
CA GLU A 504 -4.25 -4.46 44.61
C GLU A 504 -5.64 -3.81 44.58
N LYS A 505 -5.77 -2.68 43.87
CA LYS A 505 -7.05 -1.97 43.71
C LYS A 505 -8.08 -2.80 42.98
N GLU A 506 -7.67 -3.44 41.89
CA GLU A 506 -8.54 -4.32 41.07
C GLU A 506 -8.89 -5.60 41.83
N ILE A 507 -7.91 -6.20 42.54
CA ILE A 507 -8.14 -7.38 43.40
C ILE A 507 -9.19 -7.08 44.46
N LYS A 508 -9.07 -5.95 45.14
CA LYS A 508 -10.05 -5.53 46.16
C LYS A 508 -11.44 -5.29 45.58
N ALA A 509 -11.51 -4.61 44.45
CA ALA A 509 -12.79 -4.37 43.72
C ALA A 509 -13.45 -5.68 43.31
N LEU A 510 -12.66 -6.61 42.73
CA LEU A 510 -13.14 -7.91 42.30
C LEU A 510 -13.56 -8.81 43.46
N ALA A 511 -12.79 -8.85 44.56
CA ALA A 511 -13.13 -9.61 45.77
C ALA A 511 -14.51 -9.20 46.35
N GLY A 512 -14.81 -7.90 46.34
CA GLY A 512 -16.12 -7.38 46.78
C GLY A 512 -17.27 -7.76 45.85
N LYS A 513 -17.01 -7.90 44.55
CA LYS A 513 -18.03 -8.30 43.54
C LYS A 513 -18.32 -9.80 43.57
N LEU A 514 -17.30 -10.61 43.82
CA LEU A 514 -17.40 -12.07 43.86
C LEU A 514 -17.79 -12.62 45.26
N ASP A 515 -17.98 -11.74 46.26
CA ASP A 515 -18.25 -12.12 47.64
C ASP A 515 -17.20 -13.08 48.23
N VAL A 516 -15.91 -12.85 47.87
CA VAL A 516 -14.76 -13.60 48.38
C VAL A 516 -13.81 -12.67 49.16
N THR A 517 -13.02 -13.24 50.04
CA THR A 517 -12.03 -12.42 50.79
C THR A 517 -10.85 -12.03 49.87
N GLU A 518 -10.35 -10.79 50.02
CA GLU A 518 -9.16 -10.33 49.27
C GLU A 518 -7.98 -11.29 49.45
N LYS A 519 -7.80 -11.85 50.67
CA LYS A 519 -6.74 -12.81 50.94
C LYS A 519 -6.86 -14.10 50.14
N LYS A 520 -8.10 -14.63 49.98
CA LYS A 520 -8.35 -15.85 49.18
C LYS A 520 -8.08 -15.56 47.71
N LEU A 521 -8.59 -14.45 47.19
CA LEU A 521 -8.40 -14.07 45.78
C LEU A 521 -6.91 -13.83 45.46
N SER A 522 -6.18 -13.09 46.33
CA SER A 522 -4.74 -12.87 46.14
C SER A 522 -3.94 -14.17 46.16
N ALA A 523 -4.28 -15.10 47.06
CA ALA A 523 -3.60 -16.40 47.10
C ALA A 523 -3.81 -17.20 45.81
N LYS A 524 -5.02 -17.18 45.23
CA LYS A 524 -5.32 -17.83 43.95
C LYS A 524 -4.57 -17.18 42.77
N ILE A 525 -4.55 -15.85 42.74
CA ILE A 525 -3.82 -15.10 41.69
C ILE A 525 -2.32 -15.44 41.76
N ILE A 526 -1.72 -15.48 42.96
CA ILE A 526 -0.31 -15.86 43.13
C ILE A 526 -0.07 -17.29 42.65
N MET A 527 -0.98 -18.24 42.97
CA MET A 527 -0.85 -19.64 42.55
C MET A 527 -0.99 -19.82 41.00
N LEU A 528 -1.80 -19.00 40.35
CA LEU A 528 -2.05 -19.05 38.90
C LEU A 528 -1.13 -18.12 38.11
N LYS A 529 -0.24 -17.38 38.81
CA LYS A 529 0.70 -16.49 38.13
C LYS A 529 1.67 -17.29 37.26
N GLU A 530 1.84 -16.84 36.04
CA GLU A 530 2.80 -17.36 35.10
C GLU A 530 3.82 -16.28 34.73
N GLU A 531 5.10 -16.66 34.60
CA GLU A 531 6.18 -15.73 34.24
C GLU A 531 6.08 -15.37 32.73
N ASN A 532 5.60 -16.28 31.91
CA ASN A 532 5.32 -16.07 30.48
C ASN A 532 3.98 -16.73 30.11
N PRO A 533 2.85 -16.01 30.26
CA PRO A 533 1.52 -16.53 29.99
C PRO A 533 1.32 -16.96 28.53
N GLU A 534 1.98 -16.29 27.56
CA GLU A 534 1.87 -16.64 26.13
C GLU A 534 2.43 -18.03 25.83
N MET A 535 3.42 -18.49 26.60
CA MET A 535 3.97 -19.86 26.50
C MET A 535 3.49 -20.77 27.64
N GLY A 536 2.53 -20.33 28.44
CA GLY A 536 2.03 -20.98 29.64
C GLY A 536 0.92 -22.00 29.39
N ARG A 537 -0.02 -22.05 30.34
CA ARG A 537 -1.20 -22.94 30.30
C ARG A 537 -2.34 -22.29 29.50
N ARG A 538 -2.17 -22.27 28.20
CA ARG A 538 -3.20 -21.79 27.27
C ARG A 538 -3.55 -22.87 26.23
N GLY A 539 -4.66 -22.67 25.52
CA GLY A 539 -5.08 -23.51 24.42
C GLY A 539 -5.19 -24.99 24.75
N SER A 540 -4.54 -25.86 23.99
CA SER A 540 -4.56 -27.32 24.22
C SER A 540 -4.04 -27.69 25.59
N ARG A 541 -3.06 -26.98 26.15
CA ARG A 541 -2.52 -27.24 27.48
C ARG A 541 -3.54 -26.99 28.59
N LEU A 542 -4.37 -25.95 28.39
CA LEU A 542 -5.51 -25.65 29.28
C LEU A 542 -6.56 -26.76 29.18
N ALA A 543 -6.91 -27.19 27.97
CA ALA A 543 -7.87 -28.25 27.71
C ALA A 543 -7.40 -29.64 28.23
N VAL A 544 -6.09 -29.89 28.26
CA VAL A 544 -5.51 -31.09 28.88
C VAL A 544 -5.59 -31.02 30.42
N ALA A 545 -5.29 -29.84 31.00
CA ALA A 545 -5.33 -29.67 32.46
C ALA A 545 -6.77 -29.61 33.00
N HIS A 546 -7.70 -29.07 32.22
CA HIS A 546 -9.10 -28.84 32.57
C HIS A 546 -10.05 -29.29 31.45
N PRO A 547 -10.14 -30.62 31.18
CA PRO A 547 -10.94 -31.16 30.07
C PRO A 547 -12.43 -30.84 30.19
N GLU A 548 -12.92 -30.56 31.40
CA GLU A 548 -14.31 -30.15 31.67
C GLU A 548 -14.68 -28.84 30.94
N ILE A 549 -13.71 -27.94 30.65
CA ILE A 549 -13.95 -26.72 29.91
C ILE A 549 -14.21 -27.04 28.43
N ALA A 550 -13.35 -27.84 27.79
CA ALA A 550 -13.56 -28.26 26.41
C ALA A 550 -14.87 -29.06 26.25
N ARG A 551 -15.20 -29.92 27.23
CA ARG A 551 -16.47 -30.64 27.26
C ARG A 551 -17.65 -29.69 27.29
N MET A 552 -17.65 -28.69 28.21
CA MET A 552 -18.70 -27.70 28.34
C MET A 552 -18.93 -26.90 27.04
N GLN A 553 -17.82 -26.45 26.41
CA GLN A 553 -17.89 -25.72 25.15
C GLN A 553 -18.49 -26.56 24.02
N THR A 554 -18.04 -27.81 23.90
CA THR A 554 -18.57 -28.77 22.91
C THR A 554 -20.07 -29.03 23.12
N GLU A 555 -20.49 -29.23 24.36
CA GLU A 555 -21.92 -29.40 24.69
C GLU A 555 -22.72 -28.15 24.27
N ALA A 556 -22.22 -26.93 24.54
CA ALA A 556 -22.88 -25.69 24.15
C ALA A 556 -23.02 -25.55 22.63
N VAL A 557 -21.97 -25.94 21.88
CA VAL A 557 -21.96 -25.95 20.40
C VAL A 557 -23.02 -26.90 19.84
N ILE A 558 -23.01 -28.16 20.29
CA ILE A 558 -23.94 -29.19 19.78
C ILE A 558 -25.39 -28.89 20.17
N GLU A 559 -25.64 -28.40 21.40
CA GLU A 559 -26.99 -27.99 21.83
C GLU A 559 -27.49 -26.80 21.02
N ALA A 560 -26.65 -25.79 20.74
CA ALA A 560 -27.02 -24.64 19.92
C ALA A 560 -27.35 -25.05 18.49
N ALA A 561 -26.52 -25.93 17.89
CA ALA A 561 -26.74 -26.43 16.55
C ALA A 561 -28.06 -27.24 16.44
N PHE A 562 -28.32 -28.10 17.41
CA PHE A 562 -29.56 -28.87 17.48
C PHE A 562 -30.79 -27.97 17.56
N GLU A 563 -30.74 -26.90 18.36
CA GLU A 563 -31.84 -25.94 18.44
C GLU A 563 -32.07 -25.20 17.12
N VAL A 564 -30.97 -24.79 16.45
CA VAL A 564 -31.06 -24.09 15.14
C VAL A 564 -31.59 -25.02 14.05
N ASP A 565 -31.12 -26.25 13.97
CA ASP A 565 -31.62 -27.28 13.03
C ASP A 565 -33.12 -27.51 13.18
N ARG A 566 -33.60 -27.57 14.42
CA ARG A 566 -35.05 -27.77 14.70
C ARG A 566 -35.93 -26.52 14.44
N GLU A 567 -35.36 -25.34 14.56
CA GLU A 567 -36.11 -24.07 14.44
C GLU A 567 -36.08 -23.51 13.01
N ASN A 568 -35.20 -24.04 12.13
CA ASN A 568 -34.96 -23.52 10.78
C ASN A 568 -34.92 -24.65 9.75
N ASP A 569 -34.92 -24.31 8.46
CA ASP A 569 -34.88 -25.26 7.34
C ASP A 569 -33.44 -25.53 6.86
N PHE A 570 -32.40 -25.34 7.71
CA PHE A 570 -31.00 -25.57 7.39
C PHE A 570 -30.24 -26.18 8.59
N VAL A 571 -29.19 -26.91 8.30
CA VAL A 571 -28.27 -27.49 9.28
C VAL A 571 -26.98 -26.65 9.31
N PRO A 572 -26.53 -26.15 10.48
CA PRO A 572 -25.28 -25.41 10.58
C PRO A 572 -24.05 -26.27 10.21
N ASP A 573 -23.14 -25.76 9.38
CA ASP A 573 -21.81 -26.39 9.11
C ASP A 573 -20.81 -26.01 10.21
N ILE A 574 -20.52 -26.93 11.12
CA ILE A 574 -19.77 -26.68 12.35
C ILE A 574 -18.38 -27.28 12.27
N SER A 575 -17.39 -26.47 12.62
CA SER A 575 -16.02 -26.90 12.84
C SER A 575 -15.53 -26.49 14.23
N ILE A 576 -14.98 -27.44 15.00
CA ILE A 576 -14.38 -27.20 16.31
C ILE A 576 -12.85 -27.22 16.16
N MET A 577 -12.19 -26.15 16.60
CA MET A 577 -10.77 -25.94 16.43
C MET A 577 -10.02 -25.97 17.76
N VAL A 578 -9.07 -26.88 17.90
CA VAL A 578 -8.18 -26.96 19.06
C VAL A 578 -7.00 -26.01 18.90
N PRO A 579 -6.86 -24.98 19.76
CA PRO A 579 -5.76 -24.01 19.65
C PRO A 579 -4.46 -24.51 20.27
N PHE A 580 -3.35 -23.91 19.91
CA PHE A 580 -2.03 -23.95 20.53
C PHE A 580 -1.47 -25.38 20.73
N VAL A 581 -1.66 -26.25 19.75
CA VAL A 581 -1.18 -27.63 19.76
C VAL A 581 0.33 -27.65 19.49
N SER A 582 1.05 -28.52 20.21
CA SER A 582 2.49 -28.76 20.03
C SER A 582 2.79 -30.20 19.59
N THR A 583 1.92 -31.15 19.91
CA THR A 583 2.10 -32.57 19.58
C THR A 583 0.81 -33.22 19.05
N ALA A 584 0.94 -34.22 18.21
CA ALA A 584 -0.21 -35.00 17.77
C ALA A 584 -0.98 -35.65 18.96
N ARG A 585 -0.29 -36.03 20.03
CA ARG A 585 -0.91 -36.65 21.21
C ARG A 585 -1.77 -35.65 22.01
N GLU A 586 -1.35 -34.37 22.11
CA GLU A 586 -2.19 -33.31 22.69
C GLU A 586 -3.47 -33.14 21.89
N PHE A 587 -3.33 -33.02 20.55
CA PHE A 587 -4.49 -32.89 19.68
C PHE A 587 -5.43 -34.10 19.82
N TYR A 588 -4.90 -35.32 19.79
CA TYR A 588 -5.71 -36.53 19.91
C TYR A 588 -6.45 -36.60 21.24
N TYR A 589 -5.78 -36.25 22.35
CA TYR A 589 -6.42 -36.23 23.65
C TYR A 589 -7.60 -35.24 23.70
N VAL A 590 -7.39 -34.02 23.25
CA VAL A 590 -8.46 -32.99 23.27
C VAL A 590 -9.58 -33.35 22.28
N LYS A 591 -9.24 -33.91 21.10
CA LYS A 591 -10.23 -34.40 20.14
C LYS A 591 -11.08 -35.51 20.76
N ASP A 592 -10.49 -36.47 21.46
CA ASP A 592 -11.23 -37.56 22.13
C ASP A 592 -12.21 -37.01 23.18
N VAL A 593 -11.83 -35.95 23.93
CA VAL A 593 -12.74 -35.23 24.86
C VAL A 593 -13.88 -34.56 24.13
N VAL A 594 -13.62 -33.89 23.01
CA VAL A 594 -14.62 -33.23 22.16
C VAL A 594 -15.58 -34.26 21.58
N ASP A 595 -15.07 -35.33 20.98
CA ASP A 595 -15.87 -36.38 20.35
C ASP A 595 -16.74 -37.12 21.39
N GLU A 596 -16.23 -37.36 22.61
CA GLU A 596 -17.01 -37.95 23.69
C GLU A 596 -18.15 -37.02 24.14
N ALA A 597 -17.86 -35.73 24.35
CA ALA A 597 -18.84 -34.75 24.75
C ALA A 597 -19.94 -34.58 23.70
N ALA A 598 -19.56 -34.50 22.41
CA ALA A 598 -20.50 -34.38 21.29
C ALA A 598 -21.42 -35.62 21.22
N ARG A 599 -20.84 -36.83 21.23
CA ARG A 599 -21.63 -38.09 21.20
C ARG A 599 -22.59 -38.21 22.37
N ASN A 600 -22.17 -37.88 23.58
CA ASN A 600 -23.02 -37.90 24.76
C ASN A 600 -24.14 -36.90 24.67
N THR A 601 -23.88 -35.70 24.17
CA THR A 601 -24.88 -34.65 23.98
C THR A 601 -25.89 -35.03 22.90
N MET A 602 -25.44 -35.51 21.74
CA MET A 602 -26.30 -35.99 20.65
C MET A 602 -27.21 -37.14 21.12
N LYS A 603 -26.63 -38.12 21.83
CA LYS A 603 -27.42 -39.21 22.41
C LYS A 603 -28.48 -38.71 23.38
N ARG A 604 -28.19 -37.72 24.22
CA ARG A 604 -29.13 -37.13 25.17
C ARG A 604 -30.28 -36.38 24.46
N LEU A 605 -29.97 -35.74 23.32
CA LEU A 605 -30.90 -34.94 22.54
C LEU A 605 -31.67 -35.77 21.48
N ASP A 606 -31.31 -37.03 21.29
CA ASP A 606 -31.76 -37.87 20.17
C ASP A 606 -31.56 -37.18 18.83
N ALA A 607 -30.31 -36.69 18.63
CA ALA A 607 -29.89 -35.86 17.50
C ALA A 607 -28.72 -36.51 16.74
N ASP A 608 -28.60 -36.15 15.47
CA ASP A 608 -27.43 -36.48 14.61
C ASP A 608 -26.96 -35.18 13.96
N ILE A 609 -25.88 -34.59 14.51
CA ILE A 609 -25.29 -33.31 14.06
C ILE A 609 -23.92 -33.58 13.51
N ASP A 610 -23.71 -33.27 12.25
CA ASP A 610 -22.39 -33.32 11.61
C ASP A 610 -21.48 -32.20 12.14
N TYR A 611 -20.26 -32.55 12.48
CA TYR A 611 -19.21 -31.59 12.87
C TYR A 611 -17.82 -32.09 12.48
N SER A 612 -16.90 -31.18 12.31
CA SER A 612 -15.48 -31.50 12.07
C SER A 612 -14.61 -31.00 13.22
N VAL A 613 -13.50 -31.73 13.50
CA VAL A 613 -12.53 -31.34 14.53
C VAL A 613 -11.17 -31.16 13.92
N GLY A 614 -10.67 -29.94 13.93
CA GLY A 614 -9.33 -29.58 13.42
C GLY A 614 -8.49 -28.84 14.47
N THR A 615 -7.39 -28.31 14.03
CA THR A 615 -6.48 -27.59 14.93
C THR A 615 -5.90 -26.32 14.30
N MET A 616 -5.55 -25.38 15.16
CA MET A 616 -4.72 -24.25 14.78
C MET A 616 -3.24 -24.65 14.82
N ILE A 617 -2.56 -24.53 13.69
CA ILE A 617 -1.11 -24.71 13.57
C ILE A 617 -0.46 -23.34 13.77
N GLU A 618 0.00 -23.10 14.97
CA GLU A 618 0.54 -21.81 15.41
C GLU A 618 1.81 -21.92 16.27
N THR A 619 2.27 -23.16 16.47
CA THR A 619 3.59 -23.42 17.05
C THR A 619 4.53 -24.01 16.01
N PRO A 620 5.82 -23.65 15.97
CA PRO A 620 6.79 -24.23 15.02
C PRO A 620 6.86 -25.76 15.13
N ARG A 621 6.71 -26.30 16.33
CA ARG A 621 6.73 -27.74 16.53
C ARG A 621 5.53 -28.45 15.90
N ALA A 622 4.33 -27.90 16.04
CA ALA A 622 3.13 -28.44 15.37
C ALA A 622 3.29 -28.40 13.84
N ALA A 623 3.84 -27.31 13.31
CA ALA A 623 4.09 -27.17 11.89
C ALA A 623 5.05 -28.24 11.34
N ILE A 624 6.13 -28.54 12.07
CA ILE A 624 7.07 -29.63 11.72
C ILE A 624 6.39 -31.01 11.78
N LEU A 625 5.48 -31.21 12.72
CA LEU A 625 4.78 -32.50 12.94
C LEU A 625 3.40 -32.56 12.26
N ALA A 626 3.09 -31.62 11.36
CA ALA A 626 1.79 -31.47 10.73
C ALA A 626 1.27 -32.77 10.07
N GLY A 627 2.15 -33.56 9.46
CA GLY A 627 1.79 -34.87 8.90
C GLY A 627 1.18 -35.83 9.91
N SER A 628 1.75 -35.92 11.12
CA SER A 628 1.21 -36.78 12.19
C SER A 628 -0.11 -36.22 12.78
N ILE A 629 -0.24 -34.89 12.85
CA ILE A 629 -1.47 -34.28 13.33
C ILE A 629 -2.61 -34.51 12.32
N ALA A 630 -2.31 -34.45 11.02
CA ALA A 630 -3.26 -34.64 9.94
C ALA A 630 -3.91 -36.05 9.92
N GLU A 631 -3.31 -37.05 10.55
CA GLU A 631 -3.89 -38.41 10.62
C GLU A 631 -5.32 -38.37 11.21
N LYS A 632 -5.55 -37.53 12.22
CA LYS A 632 -6.85 -37.37 12.89
C LYS A 632 -7.53 -36.02 12.73
N ALA A 633 -6.81 -34.99 12.27
CA ALA A 633 -7.39 -33.68 12.06
C ALA A 633 -8.24 -33.64 10.79
N ASP A 634 -9.39 -32.97 10.85
CA ASP A 634 -10.27 -32.80 9.70
C ASP A 634 -9.91 -31.56 8.87
N PHE A 635 -9.30 -30.57 9.50
CA PHE A 635 -8.77 -29.36 8.86
C PHE A 635 -7.61 -28.78 9.66
N PHE A 636 -6.84 -27.90 9.00
CA PHE A 636 -5.88 -27.02 9.64
C PHE A 636 -6.29 -25.55 9.47
N SER A 637 -5.99 -24.73 10.47
CA SER A 637 -5.94 -23.27 10.36
C SER A 637 -4.57 -22.80 10.84
N PHE A 638 -3.86 -22.03 10.03
CA PHE A 638 -2.60 -21.44 10.48
C PHE A 638 -2.87 -20.15 11.26
N GLY A 639 -2.43 -20.09 12.53
CA GLY A 639 -2.45 -18.89 13.36
C GLY A 639 -1.16 -18.10 13.16
N THR A 640 -1.18 -17.15 12.22
CA THR A 640 0.05 -16.47 11.80
C THR A 640 0.65 -15.56 12.85
N ASN A 641 -0.14 -15.01 13.76
CA ASN A 641 0.35 -14.12 14.83
C ASN A 641 1.27 -14.89 15.79
N ASP A 642 0.74 -15.94 16.44
CA ASP A 642 1.51 -16.77 17.38
C ASP A 642 2.68 -17.47 16.68
N LEU A 643 2.47 -17.95 15.44
CA LEU A 643 3.54 -18.59 14.67
C LEU A 643 4.69 -17.62 14.40
N THR A 644 4.40 -16.38 14.06
CA THR A 644 5.41 -15.33 13.86
C THR A 644 6.15 -15.03 15.16
N GLU A 645 5.45 -14.85 16.29
CA GLU A 645 6.05 -14.65 17.61
C GLU A 645 7.06 -15.75 17.94
N LEU A 646 6.64 -17.00 17.80
CA LEU A 646 7.45 -18.16 18.19
C LEU A 646 8.60 -18.43 17.21
N VAL A 647 8.46 -18.10 15.93
CA VAL A 647 9.53 -18.28 14.93
C VAL A 647 10.60 -17.20 15.08
N TYR A 648 10.20 -15.96 15.33
CA TYR A 648 11.14 -14.86 15.58
C TYR A 648 11.65 -14.83 17.03
N GLY A 649 10.94 -15.46 17.98
CA GLY A 649 11.22 -15.31 19.39
C GLY A 649 10.97 -13.91 19.91
N LEU A 650 10.00 -13.21 19.36
CA LEU A 650 9.59 -11.84 19.69
C LEU A 650 8.18 -11.84 20.26
N SER A 651 7.95 -11.13 21.35
CA SER A 651 6.60 -10.84 21.85
C SER A 651 5.99 -9.72 21.01
N ARG A 652 4.82 -9.95 20.44
CA ARG A 652 4.10 -8.95 19.63
C ARG A 652 3.79 -7.68 20.44
N ALA A 653 3.43 -7.85 21.71
CA ALA A 653 3.06 -6.74 22.58
C ALA A 653 4.25 -5.85 22.98
N ASP A 654 5.46 -6.44 23.06
CA ASP A 654 6.64 -5.76 23.64
C ASP A 654 7.69 -5.38 22.59
N SER A 655 7.54 -5.79 21.33
CA SER A 655 8.62 -5.65 20.34
C SER A 655 8.37 -4.58 19.26
N GLU A 656 7.38 -3.72 19.41
CA GLU A 656 7.06 -2.69 18.41
C GLU A 656 8.24 -1.73 18.19
N GLU A 657 8.80 -1.17 19.29
CA GLU A 657 9.98 -0.29 19.22
C GLU A 657 11.22 -1.02 18.66
N LEU A 658 11.43 -2.28 19.05
CA LEU A 658 12.54 -3.09 18.55
C LEU A 658 12.42 -3.38 17.03
N ILE A 659 11.19 -3.66 16.57
CA ILE A 659 10.93 -3.91 15.16
C ILE A 659 11.12 -2.63 14.35
N GLU A 660 10.67 -1.47 14.84
CA GLU A 660 10.94 -0.18 14.21
C GLU A 660 12.44 0.09 14.14
N GLU A 661 13.18 -0.14 15.23
CA GLU A 661 14.65 -0.01 15.24
C GLU A 661 15.33 -0.96 14.23
N TYR A 662 14.80 -2.18 14.05
CA TYR A 662 15.32 -3.15 13.09
C TYR A 662 15.02 -2.75 11.64
N ILE A 663 13.87 -2.14 11.40
CA ILE A 663 13.51 -1.56 10.10
C ILE A 663 14.39 -0.34 9.81
N ASP A 664 14.58 0.56 10.78
CA ASP A 664 15.45 1.74 10.62
C ASP A 664 16.92 1.39 10.36
N LYS A 665 17.36 0.21 10.81
CA LYS A 665 18.71 -0.33 10.60
C LYS A 665 18.82 -1.32 9.44
N ASP A 666 17.77 -1.43 8.62
CA ASP A 666 17.72 -2.36 7.48
C ASP A 666 17.98 -3.84 7.83
N ILE A 667 17.62 -4.25 9.09
CA ILE A 667 17.69 -5.65 9.52
C ILE A 667 16.40 -6.39 9.16
N LEU A 668 15.27 -5.68 9.15
CA LEU A 668 13.97 -6.16 8.70
C LEU A 668 13.40 -5.22 7.63
N ASP A 669 12.93 -5.77 6.54
CA ASP A 669 12.32 -5.00 5.45
C ASP A 669 10.95 -4.44 5.83
N LYS A 670 10.18 -5.21 6.61
CA LYS A 670 8.80 -4.90 7.03
C LYS A 670 8.54 -5.47 8.41
N ASN A 671 7.54 -4.92 9.09
CA ASN A 671 7.05 -5.51 10.33
C ASN A 671 6.44 -6.90 10.06
N PRO A 672 7.03 -7.99 10.61
CA PRO A 672 6.62 -9.36 10.32
C PRO A 672 5.22 -9.71 10.87
N PHE A 673 4.64 -8.85 11.71
CA PHE A 673 3.26 -8.99 12.20
C PHE A 673 2.23 -8.33 11.26
N HIS A 674 2.67 -7.43 10.35
CA HIS A 674 1.81 -6.79 9.38
C HIS A 674 1.88 -7.45 7.99
N SER A 675 3.07 -7.87 7.57
CA SER A 675 3.34 -8.57 6.31
C SER A 675 3.97 -9.92 6.61
N LEU A 676 3.47 -11.00 5.97
CA LEU A 676 3.95 -12.35 6.23
C LEU A 676 5.41 -12.49 5.78
N ASP A 677 6.28 -12.87 6.70
CA ASP A 677 7.64 -13.29 6.38
C ASP A 677 7.61 -14.56 5.52
N LYS A 678 7.82 -14.41 4.22
CA LYS A 678 7.75 -15.49 3.24
C LYS A 678 8.91 -16.46 3.35
N THR A 679 10.05 -16.01 3.88
CA THR A 679 11.31 -16.76 3.91
C THR A 679 11.44 -17.66 5.14
N GLY A 680 10.95 -17.23 6.28
CA GLY A 680 10.93 -17.97 7.55
C GLY A 680 9.55 -18.57 7.82
N VAL A 681 8.62 -17.75 8.30
CA VAL A 681 7.26 -18.17 8.71
C VAL A 681 6.50 -18.81 7.54
N GLY A 682 6.50 -18.18 6.37
CA GLY A 682 5.84 -18.69 5.17
C GLY A 682 6.40 -20.05 4.73
N ARG A 683 7.71 -20.23 4.80
CA ARG A 683 8.33 -21.53 4.50
C ARG A 683 7.86 -22.63 5.44
N ILE A 684 7.72 -22.32 6.73
CA ILE A 684 7.20 -23.25 7.74
C ILE A 684 5.73 -23.60 7.44
N ILE A 685 4.90 -22.60 7.09
CA ILE A 685 3.50 -22.81 6.68
C ILE A 685 3.44 -23.74 5.45
N GLY A 686 4.22 -23.45 4.41
CA GLY A 686 4.27 -24.27 3.19
C GLY A 686 4.69 -25.71 3.44
N MET A 687 5.69 -25.93 4.31
CA MET A 687 6.12 -27.28 4.75
C MET A 687 4.99 -28.02 5.47
N ALA A 688 4.31 -27.35 6.40
CA ALA A 688 3.22 -27.94 7.19
C ALA A 688 2.01 -28.28 6.30
N ALA A 689 1.62 -27.39 5.39
CA ALA A 689 0.55 -27.60 4.42
C ALA A 689 0.84 -28.83 3.52
N SER A 690 2.05 -28.89 2.98
CA SER A 690 2.50 -30.03 2.16
C SER A 690 2.51 -31.35 2.93
N ALA A 691 3.05 -31.35 4.16
CA ALA A 691 3.08 -32.54 5.02
C ALA A 691 1.67 -33.02 5.41
N GLY A 692 0.77 -32.07 5.74
CA GLY A 692 -0.62 -32.38 6.04
C GLY A 692 -1.36 -33.01 4.87
N ARG A 693 -1.26 -32.43 3.66
CA ARG A 693 -1.89 -32.97 2.44
C ARG A 693 -1.27 -34.26 1.96
N LYS A 694 0.00 -34.51 2.22
CA LYS A 694 0.62 -35.77 1.93
C LYS A 694 -0.04 -36.92 2.75
N THR A 695 -0.43 -36.65 3.99
CA THR A 695 -1.13 -37.61 4.87
C THR A 695 -2.63 -37.66 4.53
N LYS A 696 -3.29 -36.53 4.36
CA LYS A 696 -4.71 -36.41 4.05
C LYS A 696 -4.91 -35.50 2.81
N PRO A 697 -4.99 -36.06 1.58
CA PRO A 697 -4.98 -35.31 0.34
C PRO A 697 -6.10 -34.21 0.22
N ARG A 698 -7.22 -34.43 0.91
CA ARG A 698 -8.35 -33.47 0.95
C ARG A 698 -8.38 -32.66 2.23
N LEU A 699 -7.25 -32.52 2.93
CA LEU A 699 -7.16 -31.72 4.13
C LEU A 699 -7.47 -30.25 3.78
N ARG A 700 -8.53 -29.72 4.38
CA ARG A 700 -8.88 -28.29 4.25
C ARG A 700 -7.88 -27.47 5.06
N ILE A 701 -7.35 -26.41 4.44
CA ILE A 701 -6.33 -25.54 5.05
C ILE A 701 -6.81 -24.11 5.01
N GLY A 702 -7.00 -23.52 6.19
CA GLY A 702 -7.25 -22.10 6.37
C GLY A 702 -6.05 -21.37 6.92
N LEU A 703 -6.07 -20.06 6.82
CA LEU A 703 -5.11 -19.18 7.46
C LEU A 703 -5.86 -18.03 8.13
N SER A 704 -5.49 -17.72 9.37
CA SER A 704 -6.07 -16.60 10.14
C SER A 704 -4.96 -15.78 10.79
N GLY A 705 -5.17 -14.47 10.86
CA GLY A 705 -4.23 -13.50 11.43
C GLY A 705 -4.34 -12.13 10.78
N ASP A 706 -3.50 -11.20 11.23
CA ASP A 706 -3.52 -9.82 10.75
C ASP A 706 -2.98 -9.66 9.32
N HIS A 707 -2.25 -10.64 8.82
CA HIS A 707 -1.76 -10.73 7.43
C HIS A 707 -2.89 -10.80 6.39
N GLY A 708 -4.15 -11.03 6.80
CA GLY A 708 -5.32 -11.17 5.94
C GLY A 708 -5.80 -9.93 5.20
N GLY A 709 -5.13 -8.82 5.37
CA GLY A 709 -5.43 -7.61 4.59
C GLY A 709 -4.31 -7.20 3.65
N GLU A 710 -3.23 -7.99 3.59
CA GLU A 710 -2.03 -7.63 2.84
C GLU A 710 -1.91 -8.51 1.59
N SER A 711 -1.88 -7.85 0.41
CA SER A 711 -1.99 -8.52 -0.89
C SER A 711 -0.88 -9.53 -1.17
N GLU A 712 0.34 -9.26 -0.71
CA GLU A 712 1.49 -10.15 -0.94
C GLU A 712 1.39 -11.43 -0.10
N SER A 713 0.87 -11.32 1.12
CA SER A 713 0.58 -12.46 2.00
C SER A 713 -0.50 -13.35 1.39
N ILE A 714 -1.54 -12.76 0.81
CA ILE A 714 -2.62 -13.48 0.12
C ILE A 714 -2.08 -14.21 -1.13
N GLU A 715 -1.25 -13.54 -1.94
CA GLU A 715 -0.61 -14.16 -3.11
C GLU A 715 0.30 -15.33 -2.73
N PHE A 716 1.02 -15.21 -1.62
CA PHE A 716 1.82 -16.33 -1.09
C PHE A 716 0.93 -17.50 -0.67
N CYS A 717 -0.17 -17.24 0.04
CA CYS A 717 -1.11 -18.28 0.48
C CYS A 717 -1.76 -19.00 -0.70
N GLU A 718 -2.12 -18.28 -1.76
CA GLU A 718 -2.63 -18.87 -2.99
C GLU A 718 -1.63 -19.86 -3.60
N ARG A 719 -0.33 -19.48 -3.70
CA ARG A 719 0.74 -20.35 -4.24
C ARG A 719 0.95 -21.64 -3.47
N ILE A 720 0.77 -21.64 -2.15
CA ILE A 720 0.87 -22.85 -1.32
C ILE A 720 -0.45 -23.61 -1.22
N GLY A 721 -1.50 -23.12 -1.89
CA GLY A 721 -2.80 -23.77 -1.99
C GLY A 721 -3.63 -23.70 -0.71
N VAL A 722 -3.65 -22.58 0.00
CA VAL A 722 -4.58 -22.34 1.11
C VAL A 722 -6.01 -22.27 0.56
N ASP A 723 -6.96 -22.97 1.19
CA ASP A 723 -8.35 -23.04 0.71
C ASP A 723 -9.16 -21.80 1.08
N TYR A 724 -8.90 -21.21 2.24
CA TYR A 724 -9.56 -19.96 2.66
C TYR A 724 -8.68 -19.10 3.55
N PHE A 725 -8.92 -17.80 3.47
CA PHE A 725 -8.33 -16.78 4.33
C PHE A 725 -9.38 -16.25 5.32
N SER A 726 -9.02 -16.12 6.60
CA SER A 726 -9.89 -15.55 7.64
C SER A 726 -9.31 -14.26 8.17
N CYS A 727 -10.03 -13.16 8.02
CA CYS A 727 -9.60 -11.81 8.41
C CYS A 727 -10.64 -11.09 9.27
N SER A 728 -10.26 -9.94 9.83
CA SER A 728 -11.21 -9.08 10.55
C SER A 728 -12.32 -8.59 9.61
N THR A 729 -13.52 -8.38 10.13
CA THR A 729 -14.75 -8.09 9.37
C THR A 729 -14.58 -6.95 8.36
N LEU A 730 -13.96 -5.84 8.75
CA LEU A 730 -13.79 -4.67 7.89
C LEU A 730 -12.77 -4.85 6.76
N ARG A 731 -11.94 -5.91 6.81
CA ARG A 731 -10.97 -6.24 5.77
C ARG A 731 -11.50 -7.22 4.71
N ILE A 732 -12.68 -7.81 4.93
CA ILE A 732 -13.26 -8.80 4.03
C ILE A 732 -13.32 -8.32 2.57
N PRO A 733 -13.84 -7.11 2.25
CA PRO A 733 -13.92 -6.67 0.86
C PRO A 733 -12.57 -6.52 0.18
N GLY A 734 -11.59 -5.92 0.85
CA GLY A 734 -10.23 -5.82 0.33
C GLY A 734 -9.56 -7.18 0.15
N THR A 735 -9.80 -8.13 1.07
CA THR A 735 -9.30 -9.51 0.98
C THR A 735 -9.91 -10.26 -0.22
N ARG A 736 -11.20 -10.09 -0.50
CA ARG A 736 -11.88 -10.66 -1.70
C ARG A 736 -11.23 -10.14 -2.98
N LEU A 737 -10.97 -8.83 -3.05
CA LEU A 737 -10.28 -8.23 -4.19
C LEU A 737 -8.84 -8.76 -4.32
N ALA A 738 -8.07 -8.83 -3.23
CA ALA A 738 -6.70 -9.32 -3.23
C ALA A 738 -6.60 -10.81 -3.65
N ALA A 739 -7.55 -11.65 -3.21
CA ALA A 739 -7.63 -13.05 -3.63
C ALA A 739 -7.88 -13.18 -5.14
N ALA A 740 -8.78 -12.36 -5.70
CA ALA A 740 -9.00 -12.32 -7.14
C ALA A 740 -7.75 -11.86 -7.91
N GLN A 741 -7.05 -10.85 -7.41
CA GLN A 741 -5.80 -10.37 -8.00
C GLN A 741 -4.70 -11.44 -7.97
N ALA A 742 -4.59 -12.21 -6.89
CA ALA A 742 -3.66 -13.33 -6.79
C ALA A 742 -3.95 -14.39 -7.86
N GLN A 743 -5.22 -14.76 -8.05
CA GLN A 743 -5.64 -15.71 -9.08
C GLN A 743 -5.38 -15.19 -10.50
N ILE A 744 -5.64 -13.91 -10.78
CA ILE A 744 -5.34 -13.28 -12.09
C ILE A 744 -3.84 -13.38 -12.37
N ARG A 745 -2.98 -13.08 -11.39
CA ARG A 745 -1.52 -13.17 -11.53
C ARG A 745 -1.04 -14.61 -11.71
N ALA A 746 -1.61 -15.58 -10.99
CA ALA A 746 -1.30 -17.00 -11.14
C ALA A 746 -1.63 -17.49 -12.56
N SER A 747 -2.83 -17.19 -13.04
CA SER A 747 -3.27 -17.56 -14.40
C SER A 747 -2.43 -16.92 -15.52
N ALA A 748 -1.86 -15.72 -15.26
CA ALA A 748 -0.97 -15.05 -16.22
C ALA A 748 0.44 -15.69 -16.27
N ARG A 749 0.90 -16.33 -15.19
CA ARG A 749 2.19 -17.05 -15.15
C ARG A 749 2.12 -18.43 -15.83
N GLU A 750 0.95 -19.04 -15.88
CA GLU A 750 0.73 -20.36 -16.52
C GLU A 750 0.57 -20.26 -18.04
N ARG A 751 0.26 -19.06 -18.58
CA ARG A 751 0.17 -18.77 -20.02
C ARG A 751 1.52 -18.32 -20.57
#